data_ecfe17502fa1e7b46d82e589565f2c72
#
_entry.id   ecfe17502fa1e7b46d82e589565f2c72
#
_cell.length_a   1.000
_cell.length_b   1.000
_cell.length_c   1.000
_cell.angle_alpha   90.00
_cell.angle_beta   90.00
_cell.angle_gamma   90.00
#
_symmetry.space_group_name_H-M   'P 1'
#
loop_
_entity.id
_entity.type
_entity.pdbx_description
1 polymer ?
#
loop_
_entity_poly.entity_id
_entity_poly.type
_entity_poly.pdbx_seq_one_letter_code
_entity_poly.pdbx_strand_id
1 'polypeptide(L)'
;MAQPVGTPSCFKFGEDFELDVRAYELRSAGTPLKLKPIPMELLLLLVERRGQLVTRRQIVERIWGAGVALDTDNSINGAISKIRQVLRDDSERPRFVQTVPSRGYRFIAPVETSGPEDELATNGEMKVEEPGPSPAQVTPAMLEMHELRETGGEEPEAQSPQSWRRHGWKIAIGMVAIGAAVWLGSGLRPRSRQVQQLTDKDTIVIADFANNTDDPIFDETLKQALSVQVTQSPFLNVASDLKINEILRRMGRAPDTRLTGEVAREVCLRTGGKAVLEGAISRLGTHYVVSVEALGCASGDMLGAAQMEAPNKESVLKALDGAASQVRGKVGESVASLEKYDFPVDTTTKSLEALKAFSLGSKALRERGEGEAIPFFRQAVRIDPEFALAYATLGRAYEDVGEDQEAGEDFGKAYNLRDRLSERERYYVTTVYHEIVTGDMAQAEDTGELWVRTYPRDGIAREKLGTIYGELGQNEKADQQFEEALRLDPESTINIFNAVMIDTVLGRMEEADRILRAGQARGLDGAPIHQSAYSLAFLRNDRKEMDWQVGWGAGKANTEEQLLSQHSDTAAYYGRLREAREISRRAIEAGIRDQAKETAAQCEVIAALREVEVGEASSTASAVRQALARSPTRNVKELTALALARSGDTAEAQALIHELEIAYPSNTLIQFFWLPTAKAALELGGGDAEAAVAELQKATPYELGQGSNLSNISNMYPVYVRGQVYLSAGRWREAAGEFKKIVDNSGIVQNNILGALARLQLGRAEAATGDVVGARKHYGEFLALWKDADADVPLLKSARSEYARLN
;
A
#
# COMPACT_ATOMS: atom_id res chain seq x y z
N MET A 1 21.85 13.06 22.30
CA MET A 1 20.82 14.09 22.54
C MET A 1 20.92 14.50 24.01
N ALA A 2 21.14 15.77 24.31
CA ALA A 2 21.22 16.28 25.69
C ALA A 2 19.80 16.20 26.30
N GLN A 3 19.71 15.63 27.51
CA GLN A 3 18.46 15.58 28.28
C GLN A 3 18.08 16.99 28.74
N PRO A 4 16.77 17.32 28.77
CA PRO A 4 16.33 18.59 29.35
C PRO A 4 16.58 18.61 30.85
N VAL A 5 17.07 19.72 31.34
CA VAL A 5 17.34 20.01 32.76
C VAL A 5 16.01 19.95 33.53
N GLY A 6 15.86 18.99 34.48
CA GLY A 6 14.70 18.89 35.34
C GLY A 6 14.04 17.53 35.49
N THR A 7 14.59 16.43 34.93
CA THR A 7 13.98 15.10 35.09
C THR A 7 14.33 14.50 36.46
N PRO A 8 13.35 14.01 37.28
CA PRO A 8 13.61 13.35 38.54
C PRO A 8 14.55 12.18 38.37
N SER A 9 15.49 11.99 39.31
CA SER A 9 16.44 10.89 39.24
C SER A 9 15.88 9.56 39.77
N CYS A 10 14.84 9.64 40.61
CA CYS A 10 14.23 8.47 41.23
C CYS A 10 12.74 8.69 41.48
N PHE A 11 11.91 7.64 41.25
CA PHE A 11 10.48 7.61 41.55
C PHE A 11 10.22 6.57 42.64
N LYS A 12 9.50 6.95 43.70
CA LYS A 12 9.01 6.05 44.75
C LYS A 12 7.48 5.92 44.65
N PHE A 13 6.96 4.68 44.69
CA PHE A 13 5.54 4.42 44.64
C PHE A 13 5.15 3.13 45.36
N GLY A 14 3.90 3.08 45.79
CA GLY A 14 3.47 2.00 46.69
C GLY A 14 4.19 2.07 48.03
N GLU A 15 4.24 0.94 48.72
CA GLU A 15 4.88 0.89 50.04
C GLU A 15 6.40 0.69 49.97
N ASP A 16 6.91 0.04 48.89
CA ASP A 16 8.30 -0.45 48.87
C ASP A 16 9.00 -0.31 47.49
N PHE A 17 8.33 0.23 46.45
CA PHE A 17 8.94 0.31 45.13
C PHE A 17 9.69 1.61 44.87
N GLU A 18 10.88 1.46 44.33
CA GLU A 18 11.78 2.54 43.93
C GLU A 18 12.30 2.30 42.52
N LEU A 19 12.07 3.25 41.62
CA LEU A 19 12.50 3.20 40.25
C LEU A 19 13.58 4.26 40.01
N ASP A 20 14.80 3.80 39.90
CA ASP A 20 15.98 4.66 39.65
C ASP A 20 16.15 4.82 38.12
N VAL A 21 15.96 6.04 37.63
CA VAL A 21 16.04 6.36 36.19
C VAL A 21 17.50 6.33 35.69
N ARG A 22 18.47 6.73 36.56
CA ARG A 22 19.88 6.77 36.18
C ARG A 22 20.53 5.40 36.22
N ALA A 23 20.20 4.60 37.23
CA ALA A 23 20.67 3.23 37.32
C ALA A 23 19.90 2.28 36.41
N TYR A 24 18.74 2.72 35.82
CA TYR A 24 17.82 1.92 35.03
C TYR A 24 17.41 0.65 35.79
N GLU A 25 17.01 0.81 37.05
CA GLU A 25 16.75 -0.29 37.96
C GLU A 25 15.45 -0.07 38.77
N LEU A 26 14.66 -1.13 38.89
CA LEU A 26 13.49 -1.19 39.77
C LEU A 26 13.88 -1.96 41.03
N ARG A 27 13.58 -1.42 42.21
CA ARG A 27 13.82 -2.08 43.51
C ARG A 27 12.52 -2.23 44.29
N SER A 28 12.45 -3.26 45.13
CA SER A 28 11.40 -3.41 46.13
C SER A 28 12.07 -3.63 47.49
N ALA A 29 11.80 -2.78 48.47
CA ALA A 29 12.44 -2.77 49.75
C ALA A 29 14.00 -2.86 49.66
N GLY A 30 14.60 -2.10 48.76
CA GLY A 30 16.03 -2.08 48.50
C GLY A 30 16.57 -3.26 47.67
N THR A 31 15.77 -4.28 47.34
CA THR A 31 16.20 -5.44 46.56
C THR A 31 15.92 -5.23 45.10
N PRO A 32 16.94 -5.37 44.19
CA PRO A 32 16.71 -5.23 42.74
C PRO A 32 15.75 -6.26 42.17
N LEU A 33 14.80 -5.79 41.36
CA LEU A 33 13.85 -6.63 40.63
C LEU A 33 14.22 -6.67 39.13
N LYS A 34 14.31 -7.87 38.56
CA LYS A 34 14.66 -8.03 37.15
C LYS A 34 13.48 -7.74 36.25
N LEU A 35 13.54 -6.68 35.49
CA LEU A 35 12.65 -6.37 34.37
C LEU A 35 13.46 -6.38 33.07
N LYS A 36 12.86 -6.94 32.00
CA LYS A 36 13.46 -6.86 30.64
C LYS A 36 13.36 -5.41 30.11
N PRO A 37 14.19 -5.00 29.12
CA PRO A 37 14.23 -3.61 28.63
C PRO A 37 12.85 -3.04 28.25
N ILE A 38 12.04 -3.75 27.45
CA ILE A 38 10.72 -3.27 27.00
C ILE A 38 9.75 -3.03 28.17
N PRO A 39 9.50 -3.97 29.09
CA PRO A 39 8.73 -3.69 30.31
C PRO A 39 9.29 -2.57 31.17
N MET A 40 10.61 -2.38 31.22
CA MET A 40 11.25 -1.32 32.02
C MET A 40 10.97 0.06 31.40
N GLU A 41 11.16 0.22 30.08
CA GLU A 41 10.85 1.47 29.37
C GLU A 41 9.36 1.82 29.49
N LEU A 42 8.48 0.82 29.37
CA LEU A 42 7.05 1.02 29.52
C LEU A 42 6.69 1.46 30.95
N LEU A 43 7.30 0.86 31.98
CA LEU A 43 7.08 1.28 33.36
C LEU A 43 7.56 2.71 33.59
N LEU A 44 8.74 3.08 33.08
CA LEU A 44 9.27 4.45 33.15
C LEU A 44 8.30 5.44 32.51
N LEU A 45 7.83 5.17 31.28
CA LEU A 45 6.87 6.03 30.60
C LEU A 45 5.56 6.20 31.39
N LEU A 46 5.04 5.12 31.96
CA LEU A 46 3.81 5.14 32.73
C LEU A 46 3.96 5.94 34.04
N VAL A 47 5.11 5.80 34.72
CA VAL A 47 5.43 6.51 35.98
C VAL A 47 5.74 7.98 35.71
N GLU A 48 6.45 8.31 34.64
CA GLU A 48 6.67 9.70 34.18
C GLU A 48 5.35 10.43 33.94
N ARG A 49 4.37 9.73 33.35
CA ARG A 49 3.03 10.27 33.01
C ARG A 49 1.95 9.86 34.00
N ARG A 50 2.31 9.63 35.24
CA ARG A 50 1.38 9.25 36.31
C ARG A 50 0.07 10.03 36.31
N GLY A 51 -1.05 9.33 36.49
CA GLY A 51 -2.38 9.92 36.46
C GLY A 51 -2.92 10.22 35.07
N GLN A 52 -2.09 10.26 34.03
CA GLN A 52 -2.50 10.52 32.67
C GLN A 52 -2.72 9.21 31.89
N LEU A 53 -3.58 9.24 30.88
CA LEU A 53 -3.74 8.14 29.93
C LEU A 53 -2.55 8.14 28.98
N VAL A 54 -1.80 7.05 28.96
CA VAL A 54 -0.75 6.79 27.97
C VAL A 54 -1.39 5.90 26.90
N THR A 55 -1.54 6.46 25.71
CA THR A 55 -2.13 5.73 24.59
C THR A 55 -1.17 4.68 24.03
N ARG A 56 -1.71 3.65 23.38
CA ARG A 56 -0.87 2.62 22.73
C ARG A 56 0.12 3.22 21.74
N ARG A 57 -0.28 4.21 20.97
CA ARG A 57 0.58 4.96 20.05
C ARG A 57 1.78 5.61 20.79
N GLN A 58 1.53 6.29 21.89
CA GLN A 58 2.61 6.91 22.69
C GLN A 58 3.57 5.88 23.29
N ILE A 59 3.07 4.69 23.62
CA ILE A 59 3.91 3.57 24.07
C ILE A 59 4.82 3.11 22.94
N VAL A 60 4.26 2.94 21.75
CA VAL A 60 5.02 2.55 20.55
C VAL A 60 6.10 3.57 20.23
N GLU A 61 5.75 4.84 20.16
CA GLU A 61 6.66 5.94 19.85
C GLU A 61 7.84 5.99 20.83
N ARG A 62 7.59 5.76 22.14
CA ARG A 62 8.62 5.80 23.17
C ARG A 62 9.56 4.61 23.15
N ILE A 63 9.02 3.40 22.96
CA ILE A 63 9.77 2.15 23.16
C ILE A 63 10.47 1.70 21.88
N TRP A 64 9.81 1.87 20.72
CA TRP A 64 10.29 1.40 19.42
C TRP A 64 10.65 2.55 18.47
N GLY A 65 10.32 3.81 18.82
CA GLY A 65 10.56 4.98 17.98
C GLY A 65 9.35 5.34 17.09
N ALA A 66 9.30 6.58 16.63
CA ALA A 66 8.31 7.01 15.64
C ALA A 66 8.56 6.25 14.34
N GLY A 67 7.62 5.39 13.94
CA GLY A 67 7.69 4.61 12.69
C GLY A 67 7.96 3.11 12.86
N VAL A 68 7.98 2.56 14.08
CA VAL A 68 8.08 1.10 14.29
C VAL A 68 6.70 0.52 14.57
N ALA A 69 6.20 -0.31 13.66
CA ALA A 69 5.03 -1.16 13.90
C ALA A 69 5.46 -2.62 13.87
N LEU A 70 5.57 -3.17 15.03
CA LEU A 70 5.51 -4.59 15.33
C LEU A 70 4.08 -4.90 15.77
N ASP A 71 3.71 -6.16 15.91
CA ASP A 71 2.51 -6.57 16.68
C ASP A 71 2.66 -6.02 18.11
N THR A 72 2.44 -4.71 18.21
CA THR A 72 2.72 -3.94 19.41
C THR A 72 1.70 -4.24 20.49
N ASP A 73 0.50 -4.69 20.10
CA ASP A 73 -0.55 -5.01 21.06
C ASP A 73 -0.20 -6.23 21.92
N ASN A 74 0.29 -7.30 21.31
CA ASN A 74 0.77 -8.45 22.07
C ASN A 74 2.04 -8.13 22.84
N SER A 75 2.95 -7.35 22.26
CA SER A 75 4.17 -6.89 22.94
C SER A 75 3.86 -5.96 24.11
N ILE A 76 2.94 -5.00 23.95
CA ILE A 76 2.48 -4.10 24.99
C ILE A 76 1.73 -4.88 26.08
N ASN A 77 0.78 -5.75 25.68
CA ASN A 77 0.02 -6.58 26.62
C ASN A 77 0.96 -7.52 27.40
N GLY A 78 1.95 -8.12 26.73
CA GLY A 78 2.99 -8.93 27.34
C GLY A 78 3.88 -8.13 28.29
N ALA A 79 4.27 -6.92 27.93
CA ALA A 79 5.04 -6.02 28.79
C ALA A 79 4.23 -5.58 30.02
N ILE A 80 2.96 -5.20 29.86
CA ILE A 80 2.04 -4.87 30.97
C ILE A 80 1.85 -6.06 31.91
N SER A 81 1.66 -7.26 31.34
CA SER A 81 1.55 -8.49 32.14
C SER A 81 2.80 -8.72 32.99
N LYS A 82 4.01 -8.48 32.44
CA LYS A 82 5.28 -8.58 33.17
C LYS A 82 5.44 -7.51 34.23
N ILE A 83 5.05 -6.26 33.96
CA ILE A 83 5.02 -5.17 34.93
C ILE A 83 4.11 -5.54 36.09
N ARG A 84 2.87 -5.97 35.82
CA ARG A 84 1.92 -6.40 36.86
C ARG A 84 2.45 -7.58 37.69
N GLN A 85 3.05 -8.55 37.05
CA GLN A 85 3.67 -9.70 37.73
C GLN A 85 4.74 -9.24 38.71
N VAL A 86 5.61 -8.30 38.32
CA VAL A 86 6.70 -7.80 39.17
C VAL A 86 6.17 -6.88 40.27
N LEU A 87 5.17 -6.03 39.98
CA LEU A 87 4.54 -5.15 40.97
C LEU A 87 3.48 -5.86 41.81
N ARG A 88 3.18 -7.12 41.56
CA ARG A 88 2.11 -7.90 42.20
C ARG A 88 0.75 -7.20 42.08
N ASP A 89 0.47 -6.67 40.85
CA ASP A 89 -0.70 -5.90 40.53
C ASP A 89 -1.77 -6.79 39.85
N ASP A 90 -3.05 -6.58 40.18
CA ASP A 90 -4.16 -7.34 39.63
C ASP A 90 -4.85 -6.56 38.49
N SER A 91 -5.13 -7.25 37.38
CA SER A 91 -5.80 -6.65 36.23
C SER A 91 -7.25 -6.24 36.50
N GLU A 92 -7.96 -6.96 37.38
CA GLU A 92 -9.36 -6.69 37.73
C GLU A 92 -9.47 -5.63 38.84
N ARG A 93 -8.47 -5.57 39.75
CA ARG A 93 -8.39 -4.59 40.84
C ARG A 93 -7.01 -3.91 40.87
N PRO A 94 -6.69 -3.11 39.84
CA PRO A 94 -5.36 -2.56 39.70
C PRO A 94 -5.03 -1.56 40.79
N ARG A 95 -3.81 -1.71 41.37
CA ARG A 95 -3.25 -0.78 42.33
C ARG A 95 -2.23 0.16 41.68
N PHE A 96 -1.60 -0.29 40.62
CA PHE A 96 -0.55 0.44 39.92
C PHE A 96 -0.90 0.75 38.47
N VAL A 97 -1.30 -0.24 37.66
CA VAL A 97 -1.51 -0.05 36.21
C VAL A 97 -2.96 -0.38 35.84
N GLN A 98 -3.74 0.64 35.58
CA GLN A 98 -5.11 0.55 35.08
C GLN A 98 -5.12 0.39 33.57
N THR A 99 -5.87 -0.61 33.06
CA THR A 99 -6.19 -0.72 31.64
C THR A 99 -7.39 0.17 31.33
N VAL A 100 -7.28 1.02 30.31
CA VAL A 100 -8.40 1.78 29.72
C VAL A 100 -8.76 1.09 28.40
N PRO A 101 -9.87 0.33 28.32
CA PRO A 101 -10.21 -0.46 27.14
C PRO A 101 -10.15 0.37 25.86
N SER A 102 -9.55 -0.18 24.82
CA SER A 102 -9.37 0.40 23.48
C SER A 102 -8.56 1.72 23.43
N ARG A 103 -8.06 2.25 24.56
CA ARG A 103 -7.35 3.54 24.60
C ARG A 103 -5.89 3.45 25.09
N GLY A 104 -5.58 2.54 26.02
CA GLY A 104 -4.21 2.42 26.54
C GLY A 104 -4.16 2.10 28.02
N TYR A 105 -3.16 2.64 28.73
CA TYR A 105 -2.88 2.34 30.14
C TYR A 105 -2.65 3.62 30.94
N ARG A 106 -2.87 3.55 32.26
CA ARG A 106 -2.68 4.67 33.18
C ARG A 106 -2.00 4.17 34.45
N PHE A 107 -0.98 4.87 34.91
CA PHE A 107 -0.40 4.63 36.24
C PHE A 107 -1.24 5.36 37.27
N ILE A 108 -1.80 4.64 38.26
CA ILE A 108 -2.80 5.17 39.21
C ILE A 108 -2.27 5.31 40.65
N ALA A 109 -1.14 4.70 40.96
CA ALA A 109 -0.56 4.84 42.29
C ALA A 109 0.04 6.23 42.49
N PRO A 110 0.01 6.78 43.73
CA PRO A 110 0.79 7.97 44.07
C PRO A 110 2.29 7.75 43.86
N VAL A 111 2.98 8.76 43.30
CA VAL A 111 4.41 8.70 43.01
C VAL A 111 5.10 9.89 43.61
N GLU A 112 6.08 9.63 44.48
CA GLU A 112 7.01 10.63 45.04
C GLU A 112 8.25 10.71 44.17
N THR A 113 8.77 11.94 43.97
CA THR A 113 9.97 12.18 43.13
C THR A 113 11.08 12.74 43.99
N SER A 114 12.26 12.14 43.93
CA SER A 114 13.47 12.69 44.51
C SER A 114 14.30 13.33 43.40
N GLY A 115 14.52 14.64 43.48
CA GLY A 115 15.39 15.42 42.57
C GLY A 115 16.72 15.79 43.23
N PRO A 116 17.69 16.35 42.48
CA PRO A 116 18.99 16.70 42.98
C PRO A 116 19.00 17.87 43.97
N GLU A 117 17.87 18.46 44.33
CA GLU A 117 17.76 19.57 45.29
C GLU A 117 17.54 19.12 46.75
N ASP A 118 17.17 17.88 47.03
CA ASP A 118 16.90 17.42 48.41
C ASP A 118 18.12 16.82 49.13
N GLU A 119 19.30 16.66 48.47
CA GLU A 119 20.53 16.20 49.12
C GLU A 119 21.37 17.32 49.77
N LEU A 120 20.96 18.60 49.70
CA LEU A 120 21.71 19.75 50.25
C LEU A 120 21.25 20.23 51.64
N ALA A 121 20.39 19.46 52.31
CA ALA A 121 19.81 19.89 53.61
C ALA A 121 20.19 19.03 54.84
N THR A 122 21.22 18.18 54.79
CA THR A 122 21.75 17.59 56.03
C THR A 122 23.23 17.22 55.86
N ASN A 123 24.15 18.07 56.17
CA ASN A 123 25.29 17.99 57.08
C ASN A 123 26.33 19.07 56.78
N GLY A 124 26.59 19.86 57.83
CA GLY A 124 27.49 20.97 57.79
C GLY A 124 28.98 20.57 57.93
N GLU A 125 29.76 21.51 57.48
CA GLU A 125 31.13 21.82 57.87
C GLU A 125 32.31 21.09 57.22
N MET A 126 33.01 21.91 56.42
CA MET A 126 34.45 22.17 56.26
C MET A 126 35.40 21.10 55.69
N LYS A 127 35.95 21.28 54.52
CA LYS A 127 37.18 22.00 54.23
C LYS A 127 37.51 22.11 52.77
N VAL A 128 37.95 23.29 52.40
CA VAL A 128 38.54 23.72 51.14
C VAL A 128 39.89 23.08 50.90
N GLU A 129 40.18 22.59 49.76
CA GLU A 129 41.49 22.64 49.07
C GLU A 129 41.29 22.42 47.54
N GLU A 130 41.65 23.44 46.80
CA GLU A 130 41.82 23.50 45.33
C GLU A 130 43.32 23.27 45.01
N PRO A 131 43.72 23.30 43.71
CA PRO A 131 43.32 22.49 42.56
C PRO A 131 44.54 21.95 41.77
N GLY A 132 44.25 21.20 40.68
CA GLY A 132 45.12 21.17 39.50
C GLY A 132 45.59 19.79 39.04
N PRO A 133 46.03 19.63 37.81
CA PRO A 133 45.28 19.85 36.57
C PRO A 133 45.19 18.59 35.71
N SER A 134 44.30 18.67 34.72
CA SER A 134 44.27 17.76 33.56
C SER A 134 45.59 17.79 32.77
N PRO A 135 46.02 16.72 32.09
CA PRO A 135 45.67 16.67 30.68
C PRO A 135 45.58 15.28 29.97
N ALA A 136 44.97 15.36 28.83
CA ALA A 136 45.32 14.72 27.53
C ALA A 136 45.02 13.24 27.25
N GLN A 137 44.19 13.09 26.29
CA GLN A 137 44.15 12.15 25.14
C GLN A 137 45.37 11.22 25.00
N VAL A 138 45.14 9.93 24.71
CA VAL A 138 45.83 9.18 23.66
C VAL A 138 44.96 7.96 23.22
N THR A 139 44.87 7.75 21.93
CA THR A 139 44.29 6.65 21.20
C THR A 139 45.24 5.46 21.03
N PRO A 140 44.91 4.38 20.34
CA PRO A 140 45.13 3.00 20.71
C PRO A 140 46.37 2.38 20.05
N ALA A 141 46.86 1.28 20.63
CA ALA A 141 47.68 0.29 19.92
C ALA A 141 47.66 -1.05 20.66
N MET A 142 47.25 -2.06 20.00
CA MET A 142 47.89 -3.32 19.56
C MET A 142 48.77 -4.06 20.60
N LEU A 143 48.41 -5.35 20.71
CA LEU A 143 49.27 -6.56 20.81
C LEU A 143 50.38 -6.60 21.83
N GLU A 144 50.40 -7.60 22.68
CA GLU A 144 51.35 -8.75 22.57
C GLU A 144 51.14 -9.81 23.64
N MET A 145 51.42 -11.04 23.27
CA MET A 145 51.48 -12.24 24.11
C MET A 145 52.60 -12.13 25.13
N HIS A 146 52.38 -12.65 26.29
CA HIS A 146 53.54 -13.05 27.16
C HIS A 146 53.35 -14.45 27.72
N GLU A 147 54.30 -15.29 27.26
CA GLU A 147 54.69 -16.54 27.90
C GLU A 147 55.08 -16.35 29.36
N LEU A 148 54.80 -17.29 30.19
CA LEU A 148 55.52 -17.53 31.41
C LEU A 148 55.94 -19.01 31.49
N ARG A 149 57.23 -19.10 31.74
CA ARG A 149 58.18 -20.18 31.78
C ARG A 149 58.27 -20.70 33.22
N GLU A 150 58.64 -21.99 33.24
CA GLU A 150 59.57 -22.77 34.12
C GLU A 150 59.09 -23.17 35.50
N THR A 151 59.29 -24.41 35.81
CA THR A 151 60.47 -25.15 36.37
C THR A 151 60.11 -26.63 36.46
N GLY A 152 60.92 -27.63 36.24
CA GLY A 152 62.29 -27.94 36.45
C GLY A 152 62.40 -29.33 37.05
N GLY A 153 63.22 -30.20 36.53
CA GLY A 153 63.65 -31.40 37.35
C GLY A 153 63.95 -32.67 36.53
N GLU A 154 65.19 -32.85 36.19
CA GLU A 154 66.07 -33.99 36.27
C GLU A 154 65.91 -35.14 35.24
N GLU A 155 67.01 -35.25 34.45
CA GLU A 155 67.48 -36.45 33.74
C GLU A 155 68.00 -37.54 34.69
N PRO A 156 68.06 -38.79 34.22
CA PRO A 156 69.40 -39.27 33.99
C PRO A 156 69.63 -40.15 32.70
N GLU A 157 70.87 -40.04 32.30
CA GLU A 157 71.71 -40.68 31.32
C GLU A 157 71.33 -42.02 30.61
N ALA A 158 71.63 -41.94 29.35
CA ALA A 158 72.36 -42.89 28.44
C ALA A 158 72.40 -44.39 28.66
N GLN A 159 72.01 -45.08 27.61
CA GLN A 159 72.83 -46.15 27.00
C GLN A 159 72.31 -46.48 25.61
N SER A 160 73.19 -46.33 24.56
CA SER A 160 73.03 -46.89 23.28
C SER A 160 73.43 -48.39 23.27
N PRO A 161 72.86 -49.23 22.40
CA PRO A 161 73.69 -49.65 21.25
C PRO A 161 72.85 -49.87 19.95
N GLN A 162 73.58 -49.50 18.89
CA GLN A 162 73.54 -50.01 17.54
C GLN A 162 72.75 -51.26 17.26
N SER A 163 71.83 -51.15 16.32
CA SER A 163 71.62 -52.08 15.16
C SER A 163 70.16 -52.02 14.65
N TRP A 164 69.92 -51.13 13.73
CA TRP A 164 68.69 -51.25 12.85
C TRP A 164 68.88 -50.45 11.59
N ARG A 165 69.90 -50.70 10.82
CA ARG A 165 70.08 -50.07 9.52
C ARG A 165 69.78 -51.11 8.44
N ARG A 166 68.61 -51.73 8.38
CA ARG A 166 68.25 -52.53 7.20
C ARG A 166 66.76 -52.63 6.83
N HIS A 167 65.85 -51.97 7.55
CA HIS A 167 64.38 -52.07 7.18
C HIS A 167 63.69 -50.73 7.15
N GLY A 168 64.34 -49.59 7.33
CA GLY A 168 63.72 -48.22 7.40
C GLY A 168 63.08 -47.69 6.08
N TRP A 169 63.64 -48.20 4.94
CA TRP A 169 63.17 -47.69 3.65
C TRP A 169 61.82 -48.27 3.21
N LYS A 170 61.48 -49.50 3.63
CA LYS A 170 60.25 -50.20 3.33
C LYS A 170 59.07 -49.57 4.15
N ILE A 171 59.35 -49.14 5.36
CA ILE A 171 58.37 -48.41 6.20
C ILE A 171 58.17 -46.98 5.69
N ALA A 172 59.19 -46.30 5.19
CA ALA A 172 59.06 -44.96 4.60
C ALA A 172 58.27 -45.03 3.28
N ILE A 173 58.44 -46.04 2.44
CA ILE A 173 57.67 -46.24 1.20
C ILE A 173 56.20 -46.57 1.59
N GLY A 174 55.99 -47.41 2.61
CA GLY A 174 54.63 -47.69 3.11
C GLY A 174 53.91 -46.49 3.63
N MET A 175 54.56 -45.62 4.39
CA MET A 175 53.98 -44.37 4.92
C MET A 175 53.73 -43.32 3.81
N VAL A 176 54.59 -43.22 2.81
CA VAL A 176 54.40 -42.37 1.65
C VAL A 176 53.25 -42.88 0.78
N ALA A 177 53.13 -44.23 0.60
CA ALA A 177 52.03 -44.84 -0.11
C ALA A 177 50.67 -44.64 0.64
N ILE A 178 50.64 -44.77 1.96
CA ILE A 178 49.47 -44.49 2.80
C ILE A 178 49.16 -42.98 2.80
N GLY A 179 50.16 -42.11 2.88
CA GLY A 179 50.01 -40.67 2.76
C GLY A 179 49.46 -40.25 1.40
N ALA A 180 49.98 -40.89 0.32
CA ALA A 180 49.46 -40.63 -1.03
C ALA A 180 48.04 -41.19 -1.23
N ALA A 181 47.71 -42.36 -0.66
CA ALA A 181 46.34 -42.92 -0.70
C ALA A 181 45.36 -42.09 0.14
N VAL A 182 45.77 -41.56 1.30
CA VAL A 182 44.97 -40.63 2.12
C VAL A 182 44.83 -39.30 1.41
N TRP A 183 45.86 -38.79 0.73
CA TRP A 183 45.80 -37.53 -0.04
C TRP A 183 44.98 -37.72 -1.31
N LEU A 184 45.08 -38.83 -2.05
CA LEU A 184 44.20 -39.16 -3.16
C LEU A 184 42.78 -39.49 -2.70
N GLY A 185 42.58 -40.13 -1.56
CA GLY A 185 41.26 -40.38 -0.97
C GLY A 185 40.59 -39.11 -0.40
N SER A 186 41.37 -38.16 0.08
CA SER A 186 40.83 -36.83 0.51
C SER A 186 40.47 -35.92 -0.68
N GLY A 187 41.13 -36.14 -1.84
CA GLY A 187 40.76 -35.44 -3.09
C GLY A 187 39.50 -36.00 -3.76
N LEU A 188 39.08 -37.24 -3.39
CA LEU A 188 37.88 -37.94 -3.90
C LEU A 188 36.69 -37.86 -2.92
N ARG A 189 36.76 -37.07 -1.85
CA ARG A 189 35.53 -36.73 -1.11
C ARG A 189 34.68 -35.94 -2.08
N PRO A 190 33.45 -36.40 -2.41
CA PRO A 190 32.52 -35.54 -3.13
C PRO A 190 32.41 -34.29 -2.28
N ARG A 191 32.82 -33.13 -2.83
CA ARG A 191 32.44 -31.89 -2.25
C ARG A 191 30.94 -32.02 -2.05
N SER A 192 30.48 -32.12 -0.82
CA SER A 192 29.08 -31.87 -0.50
C SER A 192 28.81 -30.51 -1.12
N ARG A 193 28.14 -30.48 -2.28
CA ARG A 193 27.62 -29.26 -2.84
C ARG A 193 26.75 -28.69 -1.71
N GLN A 194 27.24 -27.63 -1.09
CA GLN A 194 26.35 -26.86 -0.20
C GLN A 194 25.13 -26.53 -1.05
N VAL A 195 24.01 -27.11 -0.69
CA VAL A 195 22.71 -26.73 -1.26
C VAL A 195 22.60 -25.25 -1.05
N GLN A 196 22.61 -24.50 -2.14
CA GLN A 196 22.56 -23.06 -2.10
C GLN A 196 21.18 -22.69 -1.55
N GLN A 197 21.11 -22.30 -0.28
CA GLN A 197 19.89 -21.83 0.31
C GLN A 197 19.44 -20.54 -0.37
N LEU A 198 18.14 -20.38 -0.56
CA LEU A 198 17.56 -19.16 -1.06
C LEU A 198 17.71 -18.05 -0.01
N THR A 199 17.68 -16.82 -0.48
CA THR A 199 17.67 -15.61 0.32
C THR A 199 16.37 -14.85 0.08
N ASP A 200 16.04 -13.92 0.95
CA ASP A 200 14.89 -13.01 0.82
C ASP A 200 14.91 -12.15 -0.46
N LYS A 201 16.03 -12.15 -1.20
CA LYS A 201 16.18 -11.43 -2.47
C LYS A 201 15.90 -12.29 -3.70
N ASP A 202 15.77 -13.60 -3.50
CA ASP A 202 15.66 -14.53 -4.61
C ASP A 202 14.20 -14.69 -5.06
N THR A 203 13.99 -14.67 -6.38
CA THR A 203 12.69 -14.89 -7.00
C THR A 203 12.53 -16.35 -7.37
N ILE A 204 11.33 -16.89 -7.17
CA ILE A 204 10.94 -18.24 -7.54
C ILE A 204 9.82 -18.24 -8.56
N VAL A 205 9.73 -19.29 -9.36
CA VAL A 205 8.66 -19.55 -10.32
C VAL A 205 7.88 -20.78 -9.88
N ILE A 206 6.55 -20.72 -9.88
CA ILE A 206 5.68 -21.87 -9.61
C ILE A 206 5.29 -22.50 -10.94
N ALA A 207 5.69 -23.76 -11.15
CA ALA A 207 5.31 -24.54 -12.32
C ALA A 207 3.88 -25.09 -12.21
N ASP A 208 3.32 -25.54 -13.31
CA ASP A 208 2.05 -26.22 -13.33
C ASP A 208 2.15 -27.60 -12.68
N PHE A 209 1.11 -27.98 -11.94
CA PHE A 209 1.03 -29.29 -11.31
C PHE A 209 0.92 -30.43 -12.34
N ALA A 210 1.64 -31.49 -12.09
CA ALA A 210 1.46 -32.77 -12.79
C ALA A 210 0.30 -33.54 -12.12
N ASN A 211 -0.83 -33.62 -12.80
CA ASN A 211 -2.00 -34.34 -12.31
C ASN A 211 -2.00 -35.76 -12.91
N ASN A 212 -1.74 -36.77 -12.08
CA ASN A 212 -1.73 -38.18 -12.44
C ASN A 212 -2.91 -38.94 -11.78
N THR A 213 -4.04 -38.25 -11.52
CA THR A 213 -5.16 -38.85 -10.79
C THR A 213 -6.40 -39.14 -11.66
N ASP A 214 -6.41 -38.71 -12.91
CA ASP A 214 -7.56 -38.72 -13.83
C ASP A 214 -8.76 -37.82 -13.36
N ASP A 215 -8.65 -37.08 -12.23
CA ASP A 215 -9.65 -36.18 -11.74
C ASP A 215 -9.32 -34.72 -12.14
N PRO A 216 -10.07 -34.11 -13.07
CA PRO A 216 -9.74 -32.78 -13.59
C PRO A 216 -9.96 -31.65 -12.56
N ILE A 217 -10.42 -31.97 -11.34
CA ILE A 217 -10.54 -30.96 -10.30
C ILE A 217 -9.17 -30.46 -9.83
N PHE A 218 -8.16 -31.28 -9.93
CA PHE A 218 -6.79 -30.93 -9.50
C PHE A 218 -6.03 -30.12 -10.54
N ASP A 219 -6.54 -30.01 -11.78
CA ASP A 219 -5.92 -29.18 -12.80
C ASP A 219 -6.06 -27.70 -12.41
N GLU A 220 -4.96 -26.95 -12.46
CA GLU A 220 -4.85 -25.53 -12.05
C GLU A 220 -5.12 -25.29 -10.54
N THR A 221 -6.03 -26.08 -9.91
CA THR A 221 -6.46 -25.88 -8.54
C THR A 221 -5.31 -26.00 -7.53
N LEU A 222 -4.45 -27.02 -7.69
CA LEU A 222 -3.34 -27.23 -6.77
C LEU A 222 -2.19 -26.22 -7.00
N LYS A 223 -1.99 -25.76 -8.22
CA LYS A 223 -1.07 -24.64 -8.48
C LYS A 223 -1.51 -23.38 -7.76
N GLN A 224 -2.81 -23.05 -7.84
CA GLN A 224 -3.38 -21.90 -7.14
C GLN A 224 -3.24 -22.05 -5.63
N ALA A 225 -3.53 -23.22 -5.08
CA ALA A 225 -3.36 -23.48 -3.65
C ALA A 225 -1.90 -23.34 -3.21
N LEU A 226 -0.95 -23.89 -4.00
CA LEU A 226 0.48 -23.73 -3.73
C LEU A 226 0.91 -22.26 -3.81
N SER A 227 0.38 -21.52 -4.78
CA SER A 227 0.65 -20.07 -4.91
C SER A 227 0.21 -19.31 -3.66
N VAL A 228 -1.00 -19.56 -3.17
CA VAL A 228 -1.52 -18.97 -1.92
C VAL A 228 -0.59 -19.30 -0.75
N GLN A 229 -0.20 -20.59 -0.62
CA GLN A 229 0.65 -21.05 0.48
C GLN A 229 2.07 -20.45 0.45
N VAL A 230 2.61 -20.21 -0.72
CA VAL A 230 3.98 -19.68 -0.86
C VAL A 230 4.03 -18.15 -0.74
N THR A 231 3.04 -17.44 -1.30
CA THR A 231 3.02 -15.98 -1.30
C THR A 231 2.77 -15.34 0.07
N GLN A 232 2.29 -16.11 1.05
CA GLN A 232 2.16 -15.62 2.43
C GLN A 232 3.51 -15.47 3.15
N SER A 233 4.58 -16.10 2.64
CA SER A 233 5.92 -15.96 3.20
C SER A 233 6.57 -14.64 2.81
N PRO A 234 7.03 -13.81 3.76
CA PRO A 234 7.80 -12.62 3.45
C PRO A 234 9.22 -12.94 2.96
N PHE A 235 9.67 -14.18 3.15
CA PHE A 235 10.97 -14.68 2.72
C PHE A 235 11.02 -15.02 1.22
N LEU A 236 9.93 -15.57 0.65
CA LEU A 236 9.86 -16.00 -0.74
C LEU A 236 9.25 -14.90 -1.63
N ASN A 237 9.92 -14.63 -2.76
CA ASN A 237 9.38 -13.73 -3.77
C ASN A 237 8.93 -14.55 -4.99
N VAL A 238 7.62 -14.59 -5.26
CA VAL A 238 7.05 -15.33 -6.38
C VAL A 238 6.98 -14.43 -7.61
N ALA A 239 7.46 -14.93 -8.76
CA ALA A 239 7.31 -14.21 -10.03
C ALA A 239 5.83 -14.04 -10.39
N SER A 240 5.44 -12.83 -10.77
CA SER A 240 4.06 -12.57 -11.20
C SER A 240 3.73 -13.29 -12.50
N ASP A 241 2.47 -13.69 -12.65
CA ASP A 241 2.00 -14.35 -13.88
C ASP A 241 2.15 -13.42 -15.11
N LEU A 242 2.00 -12.10 -14.92
CA LEU A 242 2.22 -11.12 -15.98
C LEU A 242 3.66 -11.19 -16.50
N LYS A 243 4.64 -11.23 -15.60
CA LYS A 243 6.05 -11.37 -15.94
C LYS A 243 6.34 -12.72 -16.63
N ILE A 244 5.70 -13.79 -16.17
CA ILE A 244 5.81 -15.12 -16.78
C ILE A 244 5.26 -15.07 -18.21
N ASN A 245 4.07 -14.53 -18.42
CA ASN A 245 3.42 -14.43 -19.72
C ASN A 245 4.23 -13.61 -20.73
N GLU A 246 4.84 -12.50 -20.28
CA GLU A 246 5.71 -11.69 -21.12
C GLU A 246 6.95 -12.48 -21.56
N ILE A 247 7.55 -13.24 -20.65
CA ILE A 247 8.70 -14.06 -20.98
C ILE A 247 8.32 -15.18 -21.96
N LEU A 248 7.15 -15.80 -21.79
CA LEU A 248 6.63 -16.78 -22.74
C LEU A 248 6.46 -16.15 -24.14
N ARG A 249 5.89 -14.94 -24.24
CA ARG A 249 5.80 -14.21 -25.52
C ARG A 249 7.18 -13.95 -26.15
N ARG A 250 8.15 -13.50 -25.36
CA ARG A 250 9.56 -13.30 -25.83
C ARG A 250 10.23 -14.60 -26.26
N MET A 251 9.77 -15.74 -25.72
CA MET A 251 10.20 -17.06 -26.18
C MET A 251 9.46 -17.55 -27.42
N GLY A 252 8.53 -16.73 -27.97
CA GLY A 252 7.67 -17.13 -29.09
C GLY A 252 6.63 -18.16 -28.71
N ARG A 253 6.26 -18.26 -27.43
CA ARG A 253 5.26 -19.18 -26.90
C ARG A 253 3.96 -18.44 -26.58
N ALA A 254 2.85 -19.16 -26.68
CA ALA A 254 1.56 -18.61 -26.27
C ALA A 254 1.49 -18.39 -24.75
N PRO A 255 0.77 -17.38 -24.25
CA PRO A 255 0.66 -17.11 -22.80
C PRO A 255 0.07 -18.27 -21.98
N ASP A 256 -0.74 -19.11 -22.61
CA ASP A 256 -1.36 -20.32 -22.04
C ASP A 256 -0.45 -21.57 -22.09
N THR A 257 0.82 -21.40 -22.48
CA THR A 257 1.79 -22.50 -22.52
C THR A 257 1.97 -23.07 -21.12
N ARG A 258 1.75 -24.38 -20.96
CA ARG A 258 1.99 -25.06 -19.67
C ARG A 258 3.44 -24.91 -19.23
N LEU A 259 3.59 -24.44 -17.99
CA LEU A 259 4.89 -24.32 -17.33
C LEU A 259 5.34 -25.69 -16.81
N THR A 260 5.70 -26.58 -17.73
CA THR A 260 6.35 -27.87 -17.37
C THR A 260 7.79 -27.62 -16.92
N GLY A 261 8.42 -28.56 -16.24
CA GLY A 261 9.75 -28.45 -15.64
C GLY A 261 10.80 -27.74 -16.49
N GLU A 262 10.94 -28.11 -17.77
CA GLU A 262 11.91 -27.47 -18.67
C GLU A 262 11.52 -26.03 -19.02
N VAL A 263 10.26 -25.80 -19.38
CA VAL A 263 9.74 -24.46 -19.70
C VAL A 263 9.79 -23.56 -18.48
N ALA A 264 9.38 -24.06 -17.31
CA ALA A 264 9.41 -23.33 -16.06
C ALA A 264 10.83 -22.93 -15.67
N ARG A 265 11.83 -23.80 -15.87
CA ARG A 265 13.23 -23.48 -15.63
C ARG A 265 13.76 -22.41 -16.59
N GLU A 266 13.42 -22.49 -17.88
CA GLU A 266 13.79 -21.45 -18.85
C GLU A 266 13.18 -20.11 -18.50
N VAL A 267 11.89 -20.08 -18.16
CA VAL A 267 11.20 -18.89 -17.67
C VAL A 267 11.89 -18.34 -16.42
N CYS A 268 12.20 -19.21 -15.46
CA CYS A 268 12.90 -18.82 -14.23
C CYS A 268 14.26 -18.17 -14.50
N LEU A 269 15.05 -18.72 -15.41
CA LEU A 269 16.33 -18.12 -15.80
C LEU A 269 16.15 -16.73 -16.41
N ARG A 270 15.15 -16.56 -17.25
CA ARG A 270 14.86 -15.28 -17.92
C ARG A 270 14.24 -14.24 -16.98
N THR A 271 13.54 -14.68 -15.93
CA THR A 271 13.06 -13.79 -14.85
C THR A 271 14.18 -13.34 -13.91
N GLY A 272 15.37 -13.94 -14.01
CA GLY A 272 16.43 -13.79 -13.01
C GLY A 272 16.16 -14.58 -11.73
N GLY A 273 15.20 -15.52 -11.77
CA GLY A 273 14.82 -16.36 -10.64
C GLY A 273 15.90 -17.37 -10.25
N LYS A 274 15.78 -17.94 -9.05
CA LYS A 274 16.74 -18.90 -8.49
C LYS A 274 16.20 -20.30 -8.37
N ALA A 275 14.89 -20.45 -8.16
CA ALA A 275 14.26 -21.75 -8.02
C ALA A 275 12.92 -21.84 -8.76
N VAL A 276 12.60 -23.05 -9.21
CA VAL A 276 11.26 -23.45 -9.66
C VAL A 276 10.66 -24.34 -8.60
N LEU A 277 9.41 -24.09 -8.23
CA LEU A 277 8.59 -25.01 -7.45
C LEU A 277 7.74 -25.84 -8.40
N GLU A 278 7.91 -27.15 -8.36
CA GLU A 278 7.14 -28.12 -9.11
C GLU A 278 6.25 -28.92 -8.16
N GLY A 279 5.01 -29.15 -8.55
CA GLY A 279 4.08 -29.96 -7.80
C GLY A 279 3.56 -31.14 -8.62
N ALA A 280 3.29 -32.25 -7.95
CA ALA A 280 2.59 -33.37 -8.57
C ALA A 280 1.60 -34.01 -7.59
N ILE A 281 0.50 -34.54 -8.15
CA ILE A 281 -0.46 -35.37 -7.42
C ILE A 281 -0.64 -36.70 -8.16
N SER A 282 -0.66 -37.78 -7.40
CA SER A 282 -0.91 -39.13 -7.92
C SER A 282 -1.92 -39.85 -7.03
N ARG A 283 -2.70 -40.73 -7.62
CA ARG A 283 -3.65 -41.58 -6.90
C ARG A 283 -3.09 -42.98 -6.66
N LEU A 284 -3.16 -43.41 -5.41
CA LEU A 284 -2.74 -44.76 -4.99
C LEU A 284 -3.92 -45.47 -4.33
N GLY A 285 -4.74 -46.18 -5.11
CA GLY A 285 -5.99 -46.77 -4.62
C GLY A 285 -7.00 -45.70 -4.23
N THR A 286 -7.35 -45.60 -2.95
CA THR A 286 -8.24 -44.58 -2.37
C THR A 286 -7.48 -43.36 -1.87
N HIS A 287 -6.16 -43.42 -1.74
CA HIS A 287 -5.30 -42.39 -1.23
C HIS A 287 -4.72 -41.54 -2.34
N TYR A 288 -4.32 -40.34 -1.99
CA TYR A 288 -3.60 -39.43 -2.87
C TYR A 288 -2.22 -39.13 -2.29
N VAL A 289 -1.26 -38.93 -3.17
CA VAL A 289 0.10 -38.54 -2.79
C VAL A 289 0.39 -37.20 -3.46
N VAL A 290 0.70 -36.18 -2.65
CA VAL A 290 1.05 -34.84 -3.10
C VAL A 290 2.55 -34.65 -2.89
N SER A 291 3.28 -34.28 -3.92
CA SER A 291 4.69 -33.90 -3.83
C SER A 291 4.91 -32.45 -4.28
N VAL A 292 5.82 -31.76 -3.60
CA VAL A 292 6.32 -30.45 -3.96
C VAL A 292 7.85 -30.50 -3.95
N GLU A 293 8.45 -29.99 -5.01
CA GLU A 293 9.90 -29.99 -5.21
C GLU A 293 10.38 -28.57 -5.58
N ALA A 294 11.51 -28.16 -5.02
CA ALA A 294 12.19 -26.93 -5.38
C ALA A 294 13.47 -27.27 -6.15
N LEU A 295 13.57 -26.81 -7.38
CA LEU A 295 14.71 -27.04 -8.28
C LEU A 295 15.43 -25.75 -8.57
N GLY A 296 16.76 -25.75 -8.53
CA GLY A 296 17.59 -24.61 -8.94
C GLY A 296 17.44 -24.33 -10.44
N CYS A 297 17.10 -23.11 -10.84
CA CYS A 297 16.85 -22.77 -12.24
C CYS A 297 18.08 -23.01 -13.13
N ALA A 298 19.26 -22.60 -12.69
CA ALA A 298 20.47 -22.69 -13.46
C ALA A 298 21.04 -24.12 -13.48
N SER A 299 21.07 -24.80 -12.33
CA SER A 299 21.72 -26.08 -12.19
C SER A 299 20.79 -27.28 -12.40
N GLY A 300 19.47 -27.11 -12.15
CA GLY A 300 18.51 -28.20 -12.06
C GLY A 300 18.68 -29.06 -10.81
N ASP A 301 19.57 -28.68 -9.90
CA ASP A 301 19.78 -29.41 -8.65
C ASP A 301 18.54 -29.24 -7.74
N MET A 302 18.21 -30.32 -7.02
CA MET A 302 17.13 -30.29 -6.03
C MET A 302 17.59 -29.50 -4.81
N LEU A 303 16.84 -28.40 -4.51
CA LEU A 303 17.06 -27.56 -3.33
C LEU A 303 16.27 -28.08 -2.13
N GLY A 304 15.10 -28.67 -2.39
CA GLY A 304 14.25 -29.25 -1.37
C GLY A 304 13.11 -30.04 -2.01
N ALA A 305 12.63 -31.05 -1.33
CA ALA A 305 11.47 -31.84 -1.76
C ALA A 305 10.69 -32.33 -0.54
N ALA A 306 9.38 -32.40 -0.66
CA ALA A 306 8.51 -32.98 0.33
C ALA A 306 7.37 -33.75 -0.34
N GLN A 307 6.94 -34.81 0.33
CA GLN A 307 5.84 -35.66 -0.12
C GLN A 307 4.92 -35.93 1.06
N MET A 308 3.61 -35.77 0.84
CA MET A 308 2.58 -36.00 1.86
C MET A 308 1.49 -36.91 1.29
N GLU A 309 0.91 -37.72 2.15
CA GLU A 309 -0.21 -38.59 1.81
C GLU A 309 -1.53 -37.98 2.30
N ALA A 310 -2.55 -38.03 1.43
CA ALA A 310 -3.91 -37.65 1.75
C ALA A 310 -4.82 -38.91 1.67
N PRO A 311 -5.51 -39.26 2.75
CA PRO A 311 -6.33 -40.48 2.79
C PRO A 311 -7.57 -40.41 1.89
N ASN A 312 -8.00 -39.22 1.53
CA ASN A 312 -9.16 -38.96 0.69
C ASN A 312 -8.96 -37.63 -0.07
N LYS A 313 -9.88 -37.32 -0.96
CA LYS A 313 -9.88 -36.09 -1.79
C LYS A 313 -9.94 -34.81 -0.94
N GLU A 314 -10.72 -34.81 0.11
CA GLU A 314 -10.94 -33.64 0.99
C GLU A 314 -9.67 -33.30 1.80
N SER A 315 -8.77 -34.24 1.97
CA SER A 315 -7.50 -34.04 2.69
C SER A 315 -6.34 -33.58 1.79
N VAL A 316 -6.55 -33.45 0.48
CA VAL A 316 -5.48 -33.10 -0.48
C VAL A 316 -4.91 -31.70 -0.20
N LEU A 317 -5.73 -30.70 0.12
CA LEU A 317 -5.26 -29.36 0.45
C LEU A 317 -4.37 -29.37 1.68
N LYS A 318 -4.74 -30.09 2.73
CA LYS A 318 -3.93 -30.25 3.94
C LYS A 318 -2.60 -30.96 3.66
N ALA A 319 -2.58 -31.94 2.76
CA ALA A 319 -1.36 -32.59 2.35
C ALA A 319 -0.45 -31.63 1.56
N LEU A 320 -1.04 -30.81 0.71
CA LEU A 320 -0.30 -29.76 -0.02
C LEU A 320 0.31 -28.74 0.94
N ASP A 321 -0.43 -28.24 1.93
CA ASP A 321 0.07 -27.31 2.94
C ASP A 321 1.29 -27.90 3.67
N GLY A 322 1.21 -29.14 4.13
CA GLY A 322 2.32 -29.79 4.81
C GLY A 322 3.54 -29.99 3.90
N ALA A 323 3.34 -30.32 2.61
CA ALA A 323 4.43 -30.44 1.67
C ALA A 323 5.09 -29.09 1.36
N ALA A 324 4.29 -28.06 1.14
CA ALA A 324 4.78 -26.70 0.86
C ALA A 324 5.56 -26.12 2.05
N SER A 325 5.03 -26.25 3.29
CA SER A 325 5.71 -25.81 4.51
C SER A 325 7.08 -26.47 4.69
N GLN A 326 7.16 -27.80 4.46
CA GLN A 326 8.44 -28.51 4.53
C GLN A 326 9.43 -28.03 3.46
N VAL A 327 8.97 -27.76 2.24
CA VAL A 327 9.85 -27.27 1.17
C VAL A 327 10.34 -25.86 1.51
N ARG A 328 9.49 -24.98 2.00
CA ARG A 328 9.85 -23.63 2.45
C ARG A 328 11.00 -23.66 3.47
N GLY A 329 10.90 -24.54 4.48
CA GLY A 329 11.98 -24.75 5.44
C GLY A 329 13.27 -25.28 4.81
N LYS A 330 13.17 -26.23 3.86
CA LYS A 330 14.33 -26.81 3.19
C LYS A 330 15.06 -25.84 2.27
N VAL A 331 14.36 -24.87 1.67
CA VAL A 331 14.97 -23.85 0.82
C VAL A 331 15.55 -22.66 1.60
N GLY A 332 15.39 -22.63 2.91
CA GLY A 332 16.09 -21.67 3.77
C GLY A 332 15.20 -20.77 4.62
N GLU A 333 13.88 -20.89 4.54
CA GLU A 333 12.99 -20.13 5.43
C GLU A 333 13.16 -20.54 6.90
N SER A 334 13.25 -19.57 7.80
CA SER A 334 13.48 -19.86 9.22
C SER A 334 12.28 -20.50 9.89
N VAL A 335 12.51 -21.30 10.92
CA VAL A 335 11.43 -21.90 11.73
C VAL A 335 10.50 -20.82 12.31
N ALA A 336 11.05 -19.70 12.77
CA ALA A 336 10.25 -18.59 13.31
C ALA A 336 9.37 -17.94 12.24
N SER A 337 9.84 -17.87 10.98
CA SER A 337 9.02 -17.40 9.84
C SER A 337 7.90 -18.39 9.54
N LEU A 338 8.21 -19.68 9.47
CA LEU A 338 7.18 -20.71 9.25
C LEU A 338 6.13 -20.69 10.36
N GLU A 339 6.53 -20.65 11.64
CA GLU A 339 5.59 -20.57 12.76
C GLU A 339 4.66 -19.36 12.70
N LYS A 340 5.15 -18.26 12.14
CA LYS A 340 4.38 -17.01 12.04
C LYS A 340 3.53 -16.91 10.77
N TYR A 341 4.06 -17.36 9.64
CA TYR A 341 3.50 -17.13 8.30
C TYR A 341 3.07 -18.40 7.57
N ASP A 342 2.86 -19.52 8.28
CA ASP A 342 2.37 -20.75 7.69
C ASP A 342 0.87 -20.93 7.99
N PHE A 343 0.04 -20.22 7.24
CA PHE A 343 -1.39 -20.26 7.36
C PHE A 343 -1.96 -21.28 6.36
N PRO A 344 -2.65 -22.34 6.81
CA PRO A 344 -3.13 -23.41 5.94
C PRO A 344 -4.19 -22.95 4.94
N VAL A 345 -4.07 -23.35 3.67
CA VAL A 345 -5.05 -23.03 2.61
C VAL A 345 -6.43 -23.63 2.92
N ASP A 346 -6.49 -24.76 3.60
CA ASP A 346 -7.76 -25.40 4.02
C ASP A 346 -8.54 -24.54 5.02
N THR A 347 -7.92 -23.56 5.65
CA THR A 347 -8.60 -22.54 6.47
C THR A 347 -9.28 -21.50 5.60
N THR A 348 -8.70 -21.14 4.44
CA THR A 348 -9.28 -20.19 3.51
C THR A 348 -10.51 -20.78 2.81
N THR A 349 -10.43 -22.03 2.32
CA THR A 349 -11.56 -22.81 1.84
C THR A 349 -11.29 -24.30 1.94
N LYS A 350 -12.29 -25.06 2.33
CA LYS A 350 -12.25 -26.55 2.33
C LYS A 350 -12.82 -27.13 1.04
N SER A 351 -13.45 -26.31 0.19
CA SER A 351 -14.10 -26.75 -1.03
C SER A 351 -13.14 -26.70 -2.21
N LEU A 352 -12.75 -27.87 -2.70
CA LEU A 352 -11.99 -27.98 -3.96
C LEU A 352 -12.75 -27.41 -5.15
N GLU A 353 -14.09 -27.52 -5.15
CA GLU A 353 -14.96 -26.96 -6.19
C GLU A 353 -14.95 -25.44 -6.15
N ALA A 354 -14.99 -24.81 -4.96
CA ALA A 354 -14.86 -23.38 -4.80
C ALA A 354 -13.48 -22.88 -5.25
N LEU A 355 -12.42 -23.59 -4.83
CA LEU A 355 -11.06 -23.29 -5.22
C LEU A 355 -10.85 -23.47 -6.73
N LYS A 356 -11.47 -24.46 -7.37
CA LYS A 356 -11.45 -24.61 -8.83
C LYS A 356 -12.12 -23.44 -9.54
N ALA A 357 -13.30 -23.02 -9.06
CA ALA A 357 -13.97 -21.84 -9.63
C ALA A 357 -13.09 -20.61 -9.47
N PHE A 358 -12.46 -20.40 -8.31
CA PHE A 358 -11.51 -19.33 -8.05
C PHE A 358 -10.29 -19.38 -8.98
N SER A 359 -9.70 -20.56 -9.20
CA SER A 359 -8.58 -20.75 -10.13
C SER A 359 -8.94 -20.40 -11.56
N LEU A 360 -10.15 -20.78 -12.01
CA LEU A 360 -10.65 -20.42 -13.34
C LEU A 360 -10.88 -18.91 -13.46
N GLY A 361 -11.38 -18.27 -12.40
CA GLY A 361 -11.49 -16.81 -12.31
C GLY A 361 -10.14 -16.13 -12.42
N SER A 362 -9.16 -16.59 -11.66
CA SER A 362 -7.78 -16.08 -11.71
C SER A 362 -7.14 -16.25 -13.08
N LYS A 363 -7.42 -17.36 -13.76
CA LYS A 363 -6.99 -17.59 -15.15
C LYS A 363 -7.68 -16.64 -16.11
N ALA A 364 -9.01 -16.49 -16.03
CA ALA A 364 -9.78 -15.57 -16.86
C ALA A 364 -9.30 -14.12 -16.68
N LEU A 365 -9.01 -13.71 -15.44
CA LEU A 365 -8.48 -12.39 -15.13
C LEU A 365 -7.16 -12.11 -15.86
N ARG A 366 -6.24 -13.07 -15.86
CA ARG A 366 -4.94 -12.93 -16.54
C ARG A 366 -5.03 -12.92 -18.08
N GLU A 367 -5.96 -13.68 -18.63
CA GLU A 367 -6.05 -13.91 -20.09
C GLU A 367 -7.04 -12.98 -20.80
N ARG A 368 -8.11 -12.56 -20.10
CA ARG A 368 -9.27 -11.92 -20.70
C ARG A 368 -9.77 -10.69 -19.94
N GLY A 369 -9.22 -10.42 -18.75
CA GLY A 369 -9.55 -9.27 -17.92
C GLY A 369 -10.68 -9.52 -16.91
N GLU A 370 -11.00 -8.47 -16.18
CA GLU A 370 -11.85 -8.46 -14.99
C GLU A 370 -13.30 -8.91 -15.29
N GLY A 371 -13.89 -8.39 -16.35
CA GLY A 371 -15.27 -8.70 -16.74
C GLY A 371 -15.52 -10.19 -16.95
N GLU A 372 -14.55 -10.89 -17.53
CA GLU A 372 -14.62 -12.34 -17.77
C GLU A 372 -14.32 -13.18 -16.52
N ALA A 373 -13.62 -12.60 -15.55
CA ALA A 373 -13.25 -13.26 -14.30
C ALA A 373 -14.37 -13.23 -13.25
N ILE A 374 -15.11 -12.12 -13.16
CA ILE A 374 -16.19 -11.90 -12.18
C ILE A 374 -17.18 -13.07 -12.08
N PRO A 375 -17.69 -13.66 -13.16
CA PRO A 375 -18.62 -14.80 -13.06
C PRO A 375 -18.05 -16.01 -12.32
N PHE A 376 -16.75 -16.30 -12.47
CA PHE A 376 -16.07 -17.40 -11.81
C PHE A 376 -15.84 -17.12 -10.31
N PHE A 377 -15.45 -15.90 -9.95
CA PHE A 377 -15.31 -15.51 -8.55
C PHE A 377 -16.67 -15.52 -7.84
N ARG A 378 -17.74 -15.03 -8.49
CA ARG A 378 -19.12 -15.17 -8.00
C ARG A 378 -19.52 -16.65 -7.79
N GLN A 379 -19.07 -17.53 -8.67
CA GLN A 379 -19.31 -18.97 -8.51
C GLN A 379 -18.55 -19.50 -7.29
N ALA A 380 -17.29 -19.09 -7.08
CA ALA A 380 -16.49 -19.53 -5.94
C ALA A 380 -17.16 -19.18 -4.60
N VAL A 381 -17.58 -17.91 -4.40
CA VAL A 381 -18.25 -17.45 -3.18
C VAL A 381 -19.67 -18.01 -3.01
N ARG A 382 -20.30 -18.45 -4.09
CA ARG A 382 -21.60 -19.13 -4.03
C ARG A 382 -21.45 -20.57 -3.55
N ILE A 383 -20.38 -21.26 -3.97
CA ILE A 383 -20.08 -22.63 -3.54
C ILE A 383 -19.61 -22.64 -2.10
N ASP A 384 -18.73 -21.72 -1.72
CA ASP A 384 -18.24 -21.53 -0.35
C ASP A 384 -18.41 -20.07 0.10
N PRO A 385 -19.51 -19.77 0.83
CA PRO A 385 -19.78 -18.43 1.36
C PRO A 385 -18.78 -17.95 2.43
N GLU A 386 -17.91 -18.83 2.91
CA GLU A 386 -16.85 -18.48 3.86
C GLU A 386 -15.47 -18.32 3.20
N PHE A 387 -15.41 -18.31 1.87
CA PHE A 387 -14.17 -18.16 1.11
C PHE A 387 -13.74 -16.67 1.05
N ALA A 388 -13.08 -16.20 2.12
CA ALA A 388 -12.70 -14.81 2.31
C ALA A 388 -11.83 -14.27 1.16
N LEU A 389 -10.84 -15.03 0.67
CA LEU A 389 -9.97 -14.62 -0.43
C LEU A 389 -10.73 -14.44 -1.75
N ALA A 390 -11.75 -15.29 -2.00
CA ALA A 390 -12.57 -15.14 -3.20
C ALA A 390 -13.41 -13.86 -3.17
N TYR A 391 -13.95 -13.48 -2.01
CA TYR A 391 -14.60 -12.16 -1.84
C TYR A 391 -13.62 -11.02 -2.06
N ALA A 392 -12.42 -11.08 -1.48
CA ALA A 392 -11.41 -10.03 -1.66
C ALA A 392 -11.01 -9.85 -3.14
N THR A 393 -10.87 -10.97 -3.87
CA THR A 393 -10.51 -10.93 -5.30
C THR A 393 -11.68 -10.48 -6.16
N LEU A 394 -12.91 -10.84 -5.80
CA LEU A 394 -14.13 -10.39 -6.47
C LEU A 394 -14.32 -8.89 -6.27
N GLY A 395 -14.13 -8.40 -5.03
CA GLY A 395 -14.18 -6.97 -4.73
C GLY A 395 -13.17 -6.19 -5.56
N ARG A 396 -11.93 -6.69 -5.68
CA ARG A 396 -10.93 -6.05 -6.55
C ARG A 396 -11.36 -6.02 -8.01
N ALA A 397 -11.90 -7.12 -8.52
CA ALA A 397 -12.36 -7.15 -9.91
C ALA A 397 -13.50 -6.16 -10.18
N TYR A 398 -14.35 -5.90 -9.19
CA TYR A 398 -15.37 -4.85 -9.28
C TYR A 398 -14.78 -3.45 -9.20
N GLU A 399 -13.80 -3.22 -8.30
CA GLU A 399 -13.07 -1.95 -8.21
C GLU A 399 -12.41 -1.60 -9.56
N ASP A 400 -11.72 -2.57 -10.15
CA ASP A 400 -10.99 -2.38 -11.41
C ASP A 400 -11.93 -2.06 -12.61
N VAL A 401 -13.23 -2.44 -12.54
CA VAL A 401 -14.23 -2.08 -13.55
C VAL A 401 -15.10 -0.86 -13.16
N GLY A 402 -14.85 -0.24 -11.99
CA GLY A 402 -15.55 0.97 -11.55
C GLY A 402 -16.94 0.72 -10.96
N GLU A 403 -17.21 -0.47 -10.43
CA GLU A 403 -18.44 -0.81 -9.70
C GLU A 403 -18.13 -0.85 -8.20
N ASP A 404 -17.93 0.36 -7.63
CA ASP A 404 -17.40 0.55 -6.28
C ASP A 404 -18.36 0.09 -5.17
N GLN A 405 -19.66 0.06 -5.43
CA GLN A 405 -20.63 -0.46 -4.48
C GLN A 405 -20.46 -1.97 -4.31
N GLU A 406 -20.43 -2.72 -5.40
CA GLU A 406 -20.22 -4.16 -5.39
C GLU A 406 -18.85 -4.52 -4.81
N ALA A 407 -17.82 -3.75 -5.16
CA ALA A 407 -16.50 -3.87 -4.58
C ALA A 407 -16.54 -3.70 -3.05
N GLY A 408 -17.20 -2.66 -2.55
CA GLY A 408 -17.36 -2.39 -1.12
C GLY A 408 -18.12 -3.48 -0.37
N GLU A 409 -19.18 -4.05 -0.98
CA GLU A 409 -19.94 -5.15 -0.40
C GLU A 409 -19.07 -6.40 -0.24
N ASP A 410 -18.28 -6.75 -1.25
CA ASP A 410 -17.45 -7.95 -1.22
C ASP A 410 -16.19 -7.77 -0.36
N PHE A 411 -15.56 -6.60 -0.35
CA PHE A 411 -14.51 -6.27 0.62
C PHE A 411 -15.04 -6.29 2.06
N GLY A 412 -16.26 -5.82 2.30
CA GLY A 412 -16.91 -5.91 3.61
C GLY A 412 -17.09 -7.35 4.08
N LYS A 413 -17.50 -8.26 3.19
CA LYS A 413 -17.60 -9.70 3.49
C LYS A 413 -16.22 -10.31 3.76
N ALA A 414 -15.22 -10.00 2.91
CA ALA A 414 -13.85 -10.45 3.11
C ALA A 414 -13.29 -9.99 4.47
N TYR A 415 -13.52 -8.73 4.85
CA TYR A 415 -13.10 -8.18 6.14
C TYR A 415 -13.76 -8.88 7.32
N ASN A 416 -15.06 -9.19 7.23
CA ASN A 416 -15.76 -9.93 8.27
C ASN A 416 -15.23 -11.38 8.43
N LEU A 417 -14.67 -11.94 7.37
CA LEU A 417 -14.07 -13.28 7.33
C LEU A 417 -12.53 -13.25 7.46
N ARG A 418 -11.92 -12.11 7.82
CA ARG A 418 -10.47 -11.91 7.79
C ARG A 418 -9.65 -12.85 8.66
N ASP A 419 -10.26 -13.46 9.67
CA ASP A 419 -9.60 -14.47 10.50
C ASP A 419 -9.33 -15.78 9.73
N ARG A 420 -9.91 -15.92 8.52
CA ARG A 420 -9.68 -17.03 7.59
C ARG A 420 -8.65 -16.69 6.50
N LEU A 421 -7.97 -15.57 6.63
CA LEU A 421 -6.94 -15.09 5.71
C LEU A 421 -5.55 -15.19 6.33
N SER A 422 -4.55 -15.41 5.50
CA SER A 422 -3.15 -15.26 5.90
C SER A 422 -2.85 -13.83 6.38
N GLU A 423 -1.75 -13.61 7.08
CA GLU A 423 -1.40 -12.26 7.56
C GLU A 423 -1.28 -11.25 6.40
N ARG A 424 -0.67 -11.65 5.27
CA ARG A 424 -0.55 -10.81 4.09
C ARG A 424 -1.92 -10.43 3.49
N GLU A 425 -2.79 -11.41 3.30
CA GLU A 425 -4.14 -11.18 2.78
C GLU A 425 -4.98 -10.35 3.74
N ARG A 426 -4.79 -10.53 5.04
CA ARG A 426 -5.45 -9.74 6.08
C ARG A 426 -5.04 -8.27 6.04
N TYR A 427 -3.76 -7.96 5.80
CA TYR A 427 -3.33 -6.59 5.56
C TYR A 427 -4.01 -6.00 4.34
N TYR A 428 -3.99 -6.72 3.22
CA TYR A 428 -4.68 -6.28 2.01
C TYR A 428 -6.15 -5.96 2.27
N VAL A 429 -6.90 -6.93 2.78
CA VAL A 429 -8.35 -6.78 3.03
C VAL A 429 -8.64 -5.67 4.04
N THR A 430 -7.81 -5.52 5.08
CA THR A 430 -8.00 -4.45 6.08
C THR A 430 -7.72 -3.07 5.48
N THR A 431 -6.66 -2.93 4.69
CA THR A 431 -6.32 -1.67 4.01
C THR A 431 -7.44 -1.24 3.08
N VAL A 432 -7.86 -2.11 2.14
CA VAL A 432 -8.93 -1.78 1.18
C VAL A 432 -10.31 -1.61 1.85
N TYR A 433 -10.57 -2.29 2.95
CA TYR A 433 -11.79 -2.07 3.73
C TYR A 433 -11.84 -0.65 4.29
N HIS A 434 -10.73 -0.17 4.83
CA HIS A 434 -10.67 1.20 5.34
C HIS A 434 -10.67 2.23 4.22
N GLU A 435 -9.99 1.98 3.11
CA GLU A 435 -9.97 2.85 1.93
C GLU A 435 -11.36 2.94 1.26
N ILE A 436 -11.94 1.80 0.87
CA ILE A 436 -13.11 1.74 -0.01
C ILE A 436 -14.42 1.68 0.79
N VAL A 437 -14.51 0.85 1.85
CA VAL A 437 -15.77 0.61 2.55
C VAL A 437 -16.06 1.71 3.57
N THR A 438 -15.12 1.99 4.48
CA THR A 438 -15.31 3.01 5.51
C THR A 438 -14.86 4.40 5.07
N GLY A 439 -13.91 4.50 4.15
CA GLY A 439 -13.25 5.73 3.77
C GLY A 439 -12.41 6.35 4.90
N ASP A 440 -12.09 5.59 5.96
CA ASP A 440 -11.20 6.03 7.04
C ASP A 440 -9.75 5.99 6.56
N MET A 441 -9.34 7.06 5.88
CA MET A 441 -8.03 7.13 5.24
C MET A 441 -6.88 7.06 6.24
N ALA A 442 -7.09 7.46 7.49
CA ALA A 442 -6.07 7.34 8.52
C ALA A 442 -5.81 5.86 8.90
N GLN A 443 -6.88 5.06 9.01
CA GLN A 443 -6.75 3.63 9.26
C GLN A 443 -6.20 2.89 8.02
N ALA A 444 -6.56 3.33 6.81
CA ALA A 444 -6.02 2.80 5.57
C ALA A 444 -4.51 3.07 5.47
N GLU A 445 -4.06 4.30 5.75
CA GLU A 445 -2.65 4.70 5.79
C GLU A 445 -1.88 3.87 6.83
N ASP A 446 -2.34 3.83 8.08
CA ASP A 446 -1.70 3.07 9.16
C ASP A 446 -1.53 1.59 8.81
N THR A 447 -2.57 0.96 8.25
CA THR A 447 -2.55 -0.46 7.86
C THR A 447 -1.67 -0.70 6.64
N GLY A 448 -1.76 0.15 5.62
CA GLY A 448 -0.93 0.10 4.42
C GLY A 448 0.56 0.25 4.74
N GLU A 449 0.92 1.20 5.61
CA GLU A 449 2.30 1.36 6.08
C GLU A 449 2.80 0.11 6.82
N LEU A 450 1.97 -0.50 7.67
CA LEU A 450 2.31 -1.72 8.37
C LEU A 450 2.50 -2.89 7.40
N TRP A 451 1.64 -2.99 6.38
CA TRP A 451 1.77 -3.99 5.33
C TRP A 451 3.08 -3.85 4.56
N VAL A 452 3.41 -2.65 4.08
CA VAL A 452 4.66 -2.37 3.36
C VAL A 452 5.90 -2.67 4.21
N ARG A 453 5.85 -2.39 5.53
CA ARG A 453 6.96 -2.72 6.43
C ARG A 453 7.13 -4.21 6.63
N THR A 454 6.02 -4.95 6.73
CA THR A 454 6.07 -6.41 6.94
C THR A 454 6.44 -7.15 5.66
N TYR A 455 5.96 -6.67 4.52
CA TYR A 455 6.19 -7.25 3.20
C TYR A 455 6.80 -6.20 2.24
N PRO A 456 8.07 -5.81 2.42
CA PRO A 456 8.66 -4.67 1.70
C PRO A 456 8.79 -4.86 0.18
N ARG A 457 8.65 -6.11 -0.29
CA ARG A 457 8.69 -6.48 -1.70
C ARG A 457 7.31 -6.81 -2.28
N ASP A 458 6.26 -6.53 -1.57
CA ASP A 458 4.90 -6.68 -2.05
C ASP A 458 4.51 -5.47 -2.90
N GLY A 459 4.45 -5.66 -4.22
CA GLY A 459 4.11 -4.60 -5.17
C GLY A 459 2.69 -4.07 -4.96
N ILE A 460 1.75 -4.95 -4.56
CA ILE A 460 0.35 -4.56 -4.27
C ILE A 460 0.28 -3.68 -3.02
N ALA A 461 1.07 -4.00 -1.98
CA ALA A 461 1.15 -3.15 -0.79
C ALA A 461 1.65 -1.75 -1.11
N ARG A 462 2.67 -1.66 -1.98
CA ARG A 462 3.23 -0.39 -2.46
C ARG A 462 2.22 0.38 -3.30
N GLU A 463 1.55 -0.29 -4.24
CA GLU A 463 0.51 0.29 -5.08
C GLU A 463 -0.61 0.90 -4.22
N LYS A 464 -1.20 0.11 -3.32
CA LYS A 464 -2.30 0.58 -2.47
C LYS A 464 -1.90 1.71 -1.52
N LEU A 465 -0.73 1.64 -0.89
CA LEU A 465 -0.24 2.73 -0.06
C LEU A 465 0.04 4.00 -0.88
N GLY A 466 0.54 3.86 -2.11
CA GLY A 466 0.72 4.97 -3.04
C GLY A 466 -0.61 5.64 -3.39
N THR A 467 -1.66 4.86 -3.67
CA THR A 467 -3.02 5.37 -3.92
C THR A 467 -3.55 6.16 -2.73
N ILE A 468 -3.48 5.59 -1.53
CA ILE A 468 -3.91 6.26 -0.29
C ILE A 468 -3.17 7.60 -0.09
N TYR A 469 -1.86 7.63 -0.27
CA TYR A 469 -1.09 8.88 -0.20
C TYR A 469 -1.50 9.89 -1.28
N GLY A 470 -1.76 9.41 -2.51
CA GLY A 470 -2.23 10.24 -3.62
C GLY A 470 -3.58 10.89 -3.32
N GLU A 471 -4.54 10.12 -2.81
CA GLU A 471 -5.87 10.63 -2.43
C GLU A 471 -5.79 11.65 -1.29
N LEU A 472 -4.87 11.48 -0.35
CA LEU A 472 -4.60 12.41 0.74
C LEU A 472 -3.78 13.65 0.30
N GLY A 473 -3.36 13.76 -0.97
CA GLY A 473 -2.53 14.84 -1.47
C GLY A 473 -1.08 14.79 -1.01
N GLN A 474 -0.63 13.65 -0.48
CA GLN A 474 0.76 13.41 -0.05
C GLN A 474 1.60 12.90 -1.25
N ASN A 475 1.62 13.69 -2.33
CA ASN A 475 2.06 13.26 -3.66
C ASN A 475 3.51 12.77 -3.71
N GLU A 476 4.44 13.35 -2.95
CA GLU A 476 5.83 12.89 -2.90
C GLU A 476 5.97 11.52 -2.19
N LYS A 477 5.11 11.21 -1.23
CA LYS A 477 5.07 9.89 -0.63
C LYS A 477 4.45 8.87 -1.58
N ALA A 478 3.39 9.27 -2.31
CA ALA A 478 2.77 8.44 -3.33
C ALA A 478 3.78 8.04 -4.41
N ASP A 479 4.53 9.00 -4.92
CA ASP A 479 5.60 8.83 -5.88
C ASP A 479 6.62 7.76 -5.45
N GLN A 480 7.13 7.85 -4.23
CA GLN A 480 8.06 6.85 -3.68
C GLN A 480 7.48 5.43 -3.67
N GLN A 481 6.18 5.30 -3.38
CA GLN A 481 5.55 3.97 -3.37
C GLN A 481 5.31 3.47 -4.80
N PHE A 482 4.87 4.31 -5.71
CA PHE A 482 4.64 3.93 -7.11
C PHE A 482 5.94 3.64 -7.86
N GLU A 483 7.02 4.39 -7.63
CA GLU A 483 8.35 4.05 -8.17
C GLU A 483 8.79 2.65 -7.72
N GLU A 484 8.62 2.33 -6.44
CA GLU A 484 8.99 1.04 -5.91
C GLU A 484 8.06 -0.08 -6.41
N ALA A 485 6.75 0.16 -6.55
CA ALA A 485 5.81 -0.78 -7.16
C ALA A 485 6.20 -1.08 -8.62
N LEU A 486 6.50 -0.05 -9.41
CA LEU A 486 6.96 -0.17 -10.79
C LEU A 486 8.30 -0.90 -10.90
N ARG A 487 9.21 -0.68 -9.94
CA ARG A 487 10.50 -1.41 -9.88
C ARG A 487 10.30 -2.88 -9.59
N LEU A 488 9.35 -3.23 -8.72
CA LEU A 488 9.03 -4.62 -8.35
C LEU A 488 8.32 -5.35 -9.49
N ASP A 489 7.36 -4.70 -10.14
CA ASP A 489 6.66 -5.23 -11.30
C ASP A 489 6.56 -4.18 -12.43
N PRO A 490 7.61 -4.09 -13.29
CA PRO A 490 7.67 -3.10 -14.36
C PRO A 490 6.75 -3.42 -15.55
N GLU A 491 6.06 -4.56 -15.53
CA GLU A 491 5.16 -5.01 -16.59
C GLU A 491 3.68 -4.83 -16.21
N SER A 492 3.41 -4.40 -14.99
CA SER A 492 2.07 -4.03 -14.56
C SER A 492 1.65 -2.72 -15.22
N THR A 493 0.56 -2.78 -16.01
CA THR A 493 -0.01 -1.59 -16.67
C THR A 493 -0.56 -0.59 -15.66
N ILE A 494 -1.06 -1.06 -14.51
CA ILE A 494 -1.54 -0.20 -13.43
C ILE A 494 -0.38 0.52 -12.72
N ASN A 495 0.75 -0.15 -12.49
CA ASN A 495 1.93 0.51 -11.91
C ASN A 495 2.49 1.59 -12.85
N ILE A 496 2.45 1.35 -14.17
CA ILE A 496 2.83 2.35 -15.16
C ILE A 496 1.87 3.53 -15.12
N PHE A 497 0.56 3.25 -15.10
CA PHE A 497 -0.48 4.28 -14.98
C PHE A 497 -0.25 5.15 -13.74
N ASN A 498 -0.11 4.55 -12.57
CA ASN A 498 0.07 5.26 -11.31
C ASN A 498 1.35 6.11 -11.31
N ALA A 499 2.47 5.56 -11.82
CA ALA A 499 3.72 6.30 -11.94
C ALA A 499 3.61 7.48 -12.92
N VAL A 500 2.96 7.29 -14.08
CA VAL A 500 2.71 8.38 -15.05
C VAL A 500 1.80 9.45 -14.45
N MET A 501 0.77 9.04 -13.72
CA MET A 501 -0.18 9.98 -13.13
C MET A 501 0.47 10.80 -12.02
N ILE A 502 1.25 10.19 -11.14
CA ILE A 502 1.90 10.93 -10.05
C ILE A 502 2.99 11.88 -10.57
N ASP A 503 3.78 11.47 -11.58
CA ASP A 503 4.73 12.35 -12.22
C ASP A 503 4.05 13.53 -12.93
N THR A 504 2.87 13.28 -13.53
CA THR A 504 2.04 14.33 -14.12
C THR A 504 1.58 15.34 -13.08
N VAL A 505 1.11 14.87 -11.92
CA VAL A 505 0.70 15.70 -10.77
C VAL A 505 1.86 16.52 -10.23
N LEU A 506 3.05 15.94 -10.16
CA LEU A 506 4.29 16.61 -9.71
C LEU A 506 4.93 17.51 -10.80
N GLY A 507 4.32 17.59 -11.99
CA GLY A 507 4.81 18.41 -13.10
C GLY A 507 6.04 17.84 -13.83
N ARG A 508 6.35 16.56 -13.65
CA ARG A 508 7.51 15.85 -14.22
C ARG A 508 7.16 15.22 -15.57
N MET A 509 6.72 16.03 -16.54
CA MET A 509 6.15 15.55 -17.81
C MET A 509 7.09 14.68 -18.65
N GLU A 510 8.40 14.95 -18.63
CA GLU A 510 9.41 14.17 -19.35
C GLU A 510 9.56 12.77 -18.76
N GLU A 511 9.48 12.65 -17.43
CA GLU A 511 9.57 11.39 -16.72
C GLU A 511 8.31 10.53 -16.96
N ALA A 512 7.13 11.14 -16.84
CA ALA A 512 5.86 10.51 -17.17
C ALA A 512 5.86 9.91 -18.59
N ASP A 513 6.34 10.70 -19.58
CA ASP A 513 6.45 10.24 -20.97
C ASP A 513 7.47 9.10 -21.12
N ARG A 514 8.60 9.17 -20.44
CA ARG A 514 9.63 8.14 -20.46
C ARG A 514 9.09 6.80 -19.94
N ILE A 515 8.36 6.84 -18.83
CA ILE A 515 7.75 5.64 -18.22
C ILE A 515 6.71 5.04 -19.17
N LEU A 516 5.81 5.86 -19.71
CA LEU A 516 4.77 5.40 -20.65
C LEU A 516 5.39 4.76 -21.90
N ARG A 517 6.34 5.44 -22.54
CA ARG A 517 7.02 4.90 -23.75
C ARG A 517 7.79 3.62 -23.46
N ALA A 518 8.38 3.49 -22.27
CA ALA A 518 9.06 2.26 -21.88
C ALA A 518 8.08 1.09 -21.76
N GLY A 519 6.87 1.32 -21.25
CA GLY A 519 5.79 0.32 -21.23
C GLY A 519 5.35 -0.07 -22.65
N GLN A 520 5.05 0.92 -23.47
CA GLN A 520 4.64 0.71 -24.88
C GLN A 520 5.71 -0.02 -25.69
N ALA A 521 6.99 0.31 -25.51
CA ALA A 521 8.11 -0.35 -26.21
C ALA A 521 8.26 -1.84 -25.81
N ARG A 522 7.74 -2.24 -24.64
CA ARG A 522 7.65 -3.65 -24.21
C ARG A 522 6.43 -4.35 -24.79
N GLY A 523 5.56 -3.66 -25.53
CA GLY A 523 4.33 -4.20 -26.07
C GLY A 523 3.20 -4.31 -25.04
N LEU A 524 3.31 -3.57 -23.92
CA LEU A 524 2.23 -3.52 -22.93
C LEU A 524 1.06 -2.72 -23.49
N ASP A 525 -0.12 -3.27 -23.36
CA ASP A 525 -1.37 -2.75 -23.88
C ASP A 525 -2.47 -2.87 -22.82
N GLY A 526 -3.51 -2.03 -22.89
CA GLY A 526 -4.61 -2.04 -21.94
C GLY A 526 -5.12 -0.64 -21.60
N ALA A 527 -6.30 -0.56 -21.00
CA ALA A 527 -6.95 0.69 -20.64
C ALA A 527 -6.03 1.66 -19.87
N PRO A 528 -5.26 1.25 -18.83
CA PRO A 528 -4.38 2.15 -18.09
C PRO A 528 -3.30 2.83 -18.96
N ILE A 529 -2.74 2.10 -19.92
CA ILE A 529 -1.72 2.64 -20.85
C ILE A 529 -2.34 3.70 -21.76
N HIS A 530 -3.53 3.44 -22.30
CA HIS A 530 -4.21 4.36 -23.22
C HIS A 530 -4.79 5.59 -22.52
N GLN A 531 -5.26 5.45 -21.28
CA GLN A 531 -5.67 6.58 -20.44
C GLN A 531 -4.49 7.49 -20.10
N SER A 532 -3.33 6.90 -19.74
CA SER A 532 -2.09 7.65 -19.50
C SER A 532 -1.65 8.41 -20.77
N ALA A 533 -1.68 7.73 -21.93
CA ALA A 533 -1.31 8.34 -23.19
C ALA A 533 -2.25 9.48 -23.56
N TYR A 534 -3.56 9.32 -23.33
CA TYR A 534 -4.55 10.37 -23.52
C TYR A 534 -4.28 11.60 -22.66
N SER A 535 -4.05 11.40 -21.34
CA SER A 535 -3.77 12.50 -20.41
C SER A 535 -2.52 13.28 -20.79
N LEU A 536 -1.44 12.59 -21.12
CA LEU A 536 -0.20 13.25 -21.59
C LEU A 536 -0.39 13.95 -22.95
N ALA A 537 -1.17 13.37 -23.87
CA ALA A 537 -1.52 13.99 -25.15
C ALA A 537 -2.31 15.28 -24.95
N PHE A 538 -3.26 15.30 -24.01
CA PHE A 538 -4.01 16.50 -23.66
C PHE A 538 -3.07 17.61 -23.15
N LEU A 539 -2.19 17.32 -22.21
CA LEU A 539 -1.26 18.29 -21.63
C LEU A 539 -0.27 18.87 -22.67
N ARG A 540 0.01 18.09 -23.74
CA ARG A 540 0.83 18.52 -24.90
C ARG A 540 0.02 19.15 -26.00
N ASN A 541 -1.31 19.23 -25.85
CA ASN A 541 -2.24 19.67 -26.89
C ASN A 541 -2.13 18.87 -28.21
N ASP A 542 -1.87 17.55 -28.10
CA ASP A 542 -1.82 16.62 -29.23
C ASP A 542 -3.18 15.99 -29.49
N ARG A 543 -4.00 16.70 -30.26
CA ARG A 543 -5.37 16.25 -30.59
C ARG A 543 -5.38 14.92 -31.34
N LYS A 544 -4.41 14.69 -32.23
CA LYS A 544 -4.39 13.45 -33.02
C LYS A 544 -4.17 12.22 -32.16
N GLU A 545 -3.30 12.34 -31.19
CA GLU A 545 -3.04 11.27 -30.24
C GLU A 545 -4.27 11.02 -29.37
N MET A 546 -4.92 12.07 -28.84
CA MET A 546 -6.17 11.92 -28.10
C MET A 546 -7.25 11.18 -28.89
N ASP A 547 -7.49 11.60 -30.16
CA ASP A 547 -8.47 10.98 -31.05
C ASP A 547 -8.11 9.50 -31.32
N TRP A 548 -6.82 9.18 -31.44
CA TRP A 548 -6.36 7.81 -31.63
C TRP A 548 -6.64 6.94 -30.41
N GLN A 549 -6.40 7.44 -29.20
CA GLN A 549 -6.66 6.72 -27.96
C GLN A 549 -8.15 6.38 -27.78
N VAL A 550 -9.02 7.36 -28.07
CA VAL A 550 -10.48 7.13 -28.07
C VAL A 550 -10.87 6.09 -29.11
N GLY A 551 -10.30 6.15 -30.32
CA GLY A 551 -10.54 5.16 -31.39
C GLY A 551 -10.11 3.74 -30.99
N TRP A 552 -9.03 3.61 -30.24
CA TRP A 552 -8.55 2.32 -29.72
C TRP A 552 -9.53 1.70 -28.72
N GLY A 553 -10.16 2.54 -27.86
CA GLY A 553 -11.14 2.08 -26.86
C GLY A 553 -12.49 1.68 -27.43
N ALA A 554 -12.82 2.08 -28.67
CA ALA A 554 -14.12 1.88 -29.25
C ALA A 554 -14.57 0.40 -29.29
N GLY A 555 -15.72 0.10 -28.71
CA GLY A 555 -16.28 -1.24 -28.58
C GLY A 555 -15.63 -2.14 -27.54
N LYS A 556 -14.68 -1.64 -26.75
CA LYS A 556 -14.05 -2.37 -25.64
C LYS A 556 -14.81 -2.11 -24.36
N ALA A 557 -15.42 -3.14 -23.81
CA ALA A 557 -16.16 -3.04 -22.54
C ALA A 557 -15.28 -2.52 -21.41
N ASN A 558 -15.85 -1.75 -20.51
CA ASN A 558 -15.17 -1.10 -19.36
C ASN A 558 -13.97 -0.21 -19.74
N THR A 559 -13.94 0.25 -21.00
CA THR A 559 -12.85 1.12 -21.51
C THR A 559 -13.41 2.25 -22.38
N GLU A 560 -14.38 1.93 -23.27
CA GLU A 560 -14.95 2.92 -24.20
C GLU A 560 -15.60 4.08 -23.45
N GLU A 561 -16.40 3.80 -22.44
CA GLU A 561 -17.10 4.81 -21.64
C GLU A 561 -16.13 5.73 -20.90
N GLN A 562 -15.02 5.20 -20.38
CA GLN A 562 -14.00 5.97 -19.66
C GLN A 562 -13.25 6.93 -20.58
N LEU A 563 -12.76 6.44 -21.72
CA LEU A 563 -12.07 7.28 -22.71
C LEU A 563 -13.02 8.30 -23.36
N LEU A 564 -14.29 7.95 -23.58
CA LEU A 564 -15.29 8.91 -24.05
C LEU A 564 -15.60 9.97 -22.99
N SER A 565 -15.70 9.60 -21.70
CA SER A 565 -15.89 10.57 -20.62
C SER A 565 -14.74 11.56 -20.58
N GLN A 566 -13.49 11.05 -20.59
CA GLN A 566 -12.29 11.88 -20.65
C GLN A 566 -12.26 12.79 -21.89
N HIS A 567 -12.67 12.27 -23.04
CA HIS A 567 -12.73 13.05 -24.30
C HIS A 567 -13.81 14.13 -24.27
N SER A 568 -14.94 13.83 -23.63
CA SER A 568 -16.02 14.77 -23.39
C SER A 568 -15.56 15.96 -22.52
N ASP A 569 -14.79 15.69 -21.45
CA ASP A 569 -14.19 16.74 -20.63
C ASP A 569 -13.23 17.62 -21.42
N THR A 570 -12.43 17.00 -22.29
CA THR A 570 -11.54 17.75 -23.20
C THR A 570 -12.31 18.66 -24.13
N ALA A 571 -13.43 18.18 -24.71
CA ALA A 571 -14.27 19.03 -25.55
C ALA A 571 -14.84 20.23 -24.76
N ALA A 572 -15.28 19.99 -23.54
CA ALA A 572 -15.81 21.05 -22.64
C ALA A 572 -14.70 22.03 -22.20
N TYR A 573 -13.49 21.55 -21.93
CA TYR A 573 -12.32 22.39 -21.59
C TYR A 573 -12.05 23.44 -22.70
N TYR A 574 -12.25 23.05 -23.95
CA TYR A 574 -12.10 23.97 -25.10
C TYR A 574 -13.41 24.71 -25.48
N GLY A 575 -14.47 24.62 -24.65
CA GLY A 575 -15.74 25.31 -24.86
C GLY A 575 -16.61 24.73 -25.99
N ARG A 576 -16.31 23.54 -26.51
CA ARG A 576 -17.09 22.81 -27.52
C ARG A 576 -18.18 21.99 -26.84
N LEU A 577 -19.14 22.68 -26.23
CA LEU A 577 -20.13 22.10 -25.34
C LEU A 577 -21.11 21.17 -26.05
N ARG A 578 -21.45 21.46 -27.32
CA ARG A 578 -22.32 20.56 -28.13
C ARG A 578 -21.63 19.23 -28.40
N GLU A 579 -20.34 19.28 -28.75
CA GLU A 579 -19.51 18.09 -28.93
C GLU A 579 -19.38 17.31 -27.61
N ALA A 580 -19.14 17.99 -26.51
CA ALA A 580 -19.04 17.39 -25.16
C ALA A 580 -20.35 16.65 -24.78
N ARG A 581 -21.50 17.25 -25.03
CA ARG A 581 -22.82 16.62 -24.78
C ARG A 581 -23.02 15.34 -25.59
N GLU A 582 -22.66 15.38 -26.86
CA GLU A 582 -22.79 14.19 -27.74
C GLU A 582 -21.84 13.06 -27.29
N ILE A 583 -20.60 13.41 -26.94
CA ILE A 583 -19.62 12.41 -26.44
C ILE A 583 -20.08 11.85 -25.10
N SER A 584 -20.58 12.69 -24.16
CA SER A 584 -21.12 12.22 -22.87
C SER A 584 -22.28 11.24 -23.05
N ARG A 585 -23.20 11.55 -23.99
CA ARG A 585 -24.31 10.65 -24.30
C ARG A 585 -23.79 9.28 -24.74
N ARG A 586 -22.78 9.24 -25.60
CA ARG A 586 -22.13 8.00 -26.04
C ARG A 586 -21.42 7.26 -24.90
N ALA A 587 -20.75 7.98 -24.01
CA ALA A 587 -20.11 7.39 -22.82
C ALA A 587 -21.16 6.71 -21.94
N ILE A 588 -22.27 7.40 -21.63
CA ILE A 588 -23.38 6.86 -20.85
C ILE A 588 -23.98 5.62 -21.51
N GLU A 589 -24.23 5.68 -22.85
CA GLU A 589 -24.76 4.53 -23.61
C GLU A 589 -23.80 3.33 -23.60
N ALA A 590 -22.49 3.56 -23.69
CA ALA A 590 -21.47 2.52 -23.61
C ALA A 590 -21.50 1.85 -22.22
N GLY A 591 -21.48 2.62 -21.13
CA GLY A 591 -21.56 2.08 -19.78
C GLY A 591 -22.85 1.30 -19.51
N ILE A 592 -24.00 1.77 -20.03
CA ILE A 592 -25.28 1.03 -19.93
C ILE A 592 -25.20 -0.30 -20.71
N ARG A 593 -24.68 -0.29 -21.91
CA ARG A 593 -24.49 -1.49 -22.75
C ARG A 593 -23.64 -2.53 -22.05
N ASP A 594 -22.56 -2.10 -21.38
CA ASP A 594 -21.58 -2.95 -20.76
C ASP A 594 -21.92 -3.29 -19.28
N GLN A 595 -23.11 -2.88 -18.83
CA GLN A 595 -23.65 -3.06 -17.47
C GLN A 595 -22.84 -2.33 -16.38
N ALA A 596 -21.98 -1.42 -16.72
CA ALA A 596 -21.24 -0.53 -15.85
C ALA A 596 -22.16 0.64 -15.39
N LYS A 597 -23.07 0.33 -14.46
CA LYS A 597 -24.16 1.24 -14.09
C LYS A 597 -23.66 2.44 -13.29
N GLU A 598 -22.71 2.20 -12.40
CA GLU A 598 -22.12 3.26 -11.60
C GLU A 598 -21.32 4.21 -12.47
N THR A 599 -20.46 3.70 -13.35
CA THR A 599 -19.69 4.50 -14.29
C THR A 599 -20.59 5.33 -15.20
N ALA A 600 -21.67 4.74 -15.73
CA ALA A 600 -22.65 5.47 -16.55
C ALA A 600 -23.34 6.61 -15.77
N ALA A 601 -23.70 6.36 -14.50
CA ALA A 601 -24.31 7.37 -13.64
C ALA A 601 -23.32 8.49 -13.30
N GLN A 602 -22.07 8.19 -13.03
CA GLN A 602 -21.00 9.18 -12.80
C GLN A 602 -20.81 10.06 -14.04
N CYS A 603 -20.70 9.47 -15.23
CA CYS A 603 -20.61 10.22 -16.50
C CYS A 603 -21.80 11.20 -16.68
N GLU A 604 -23.01 10.79 -16.28
CA GLU A 604 -24.21 11.63 -16.35
C GLU A 604 -24.15 12.81 -15.36
N VAL A 605 -23.69 12.59 -14.11
CA VAL A 605 -23.54 13.67 -13.12
C VAL A 605 -22.42 14.63 -13.50
N ILE A 606 -21.28 14.11 -13.99
CA ILE A 606 -20.15 14.93 -14.46
C ILE A 606 -20.59 15.85 -15.60
N ALA A 607 -21.33 15.30 -16.56
CA ALA A 607 -21.88 16.09 -17.65
C ALA A 607 -22.81 17.21 -17.12
N ALA A 608 -23.70 16.88 -16.17
CA ALA A 608 -24.58 17.85 -15.55
C ALA A 608 -23.81 18.94 -14.78
N LEU A 609 -22.78 18.59 -14.05
CA LEU A 609 -21.93 19.54 -13.32
C LEU A 609 -21.21 20.51 -14.26
N ARG A 610 -20.72 20.03 -15.42
CA ARG A 610 -20.13 20.91 -16.44
C ARG A 610 -21.13 21.94 -16.99
N GLU A 611 -22.38 21.54 -17.20
CA GLU A 611 -23.44 22.47 -17.66
C GLU A 611 -23.65 23.61 -16.64
N VAL A 612 -23.65 23.26 -15.36
CA VAL A 612 -23.75 24.26 -14.27
C VAL A 612 -22.58 25.25 -14.31
N GLU A 613 -21.37 24.76 -14.52
CA GLU A 613 -20.17 25.63 -14.51
C GLU A 613 -20.12 26.61 -15.68
N VAL A 614 -20.83 26.33 -16.76
CA VAL A 614 -20.95 27.26 -17.91
C VAL A 614 -22.21 28.09 -17.88
N GLY A 615 -23.05 27.96 -16.83
CA GLY A 615 -24.27 28.74 -16.64
C GLY A 615 -25.54 28.14 -17.25
N GLU A 616 -25.54 26.86 -17.61
CA GLU A 616 -26.65 26.12 -18.25
C GLU A 616 -27.29 25.11 -17.26
N ALA A 617 -27.72 25.60 -16.08
CA ALA A 617 -28.16 24.73 -14.98
C ALA A 617 -29.57 24.12 -15.16
N SER A 618 -30.34 24.51 -16.19
CA SER A 618 -31.78 24.18 -16.28
C SER A 618 -32.11 22.68 -16.36
N SER A 619 -31.21 21.85 -16.86
CA SER A 619 -31.39 20.39 -16.97
C SER A 619 -30.73 19.58 -15.86
N THR A 620 -29.95 20.21 -14.99
CA THR A 620 -29.11 19.55 -14.00
C THR A 620 -29.91 18.65 -13.05
N ALA A 621 -30.96 19.16 -12.43
CA ALA A 621 -31.80 18.39 -11.51
C ALA A 621 -32.44 17.14 -12.15
N SER A 622 -32.80 17.22 -13.43
CA SER A 622 -33.33 16.06 -14.17
C SER A 622 -32.25 15.03 -14.43
N ALA A 623 -31.07 15.44 -14.87
CA ALA A 623 -29.95 14.55 -15.17
C ALA A 623 -29.47 13.82 -13.92
N VAL A 624 -29.25 14.54 -12.82
CA VAL A 624 -28.75 13.91 -11.58
C VAL A 624 -29.77 12.96 -10.95
N ARG A 625 -31.09 13.22 -11.10
CA ARG A 625 -32.11 12.26 -10.66
C ARG A 625 -32.11 10.99 -11.52
N GLN A 626 -31.83 11.08 -12.82
CA GLN A 626 -31.66 9.91 -13.68
C GLN A 626 -30.43 9.10 -13.29
N ALA A 627 -29.32 9.76 -13.01
CA ALA A 627 -28.11 9.12 -12.52
C ALA A 627 -28.35 8.38 -11.20
N LEU A 628 -28.99 9.02 -10.21
CA LEU A 628 -29.37 8.39 -8.93
C LEU A 628 -30.35 7.23 -9.10
N ALA A 629 -31.29 7.32 -10.06
CA ALA A 629 -32.19 6.22 -10.34
C ALA A 629 -31.47 5.01 -11.00
N ARG A 630 -30.37 5.26 -11.70
CA ARG A 630 -29.53 4.24 -12.32
C ARG A 630 -28.64 3.54 -11.30
N SER A 631 -27.94 4.32 -10.49
CA SER A 631 -26.99 3.82 -9.50
C SER A 631 -26.88 4.81 -8.31
N PRO A 632 -27.62 4.58 -7.19
CA PRO A 632 -27.61 5.46 -6.03
C PRO A 632 -26.42 5.21 -5.11
N THR A 633 -25.22 5.01 -5.67
CA THR A 633 -24.00 4.72 -4.93
C THR A 633 -23.46 5.94 -4.19
N ARG A 634 -22.52 5.72 -3.29
CA ARG A 634 -21.83 6.78 -2.55
C ARG A 634 -21.24 7.83 -3.49
N ASN A 635 -20.47 7.40 -4.49
CA ASN A 635 -19.77 8.28 -5.41
C ASN A 635 -20.75 9.12 -6.26
N VAL A 636 -21.83 8.51 -6.73
CA VAL A 636 -22.88 9.24 -7.50
C VAL A 636 -23.61 10.26 -6.61
N LYS A 637 -23.84 9.93 -5.33
CA LYS A 637 -24.50 10.84 -4.38
C LYS A 637 -23.64 12.06 -4.03
N GLU A 638 -22.33 11.88 -3.79
CA GLU A 638 -21.45 13.00 -3.46
C GLU A 638 -21.33 14.00 -4.61
N LEU A 639 -21.19 13.49 -5.84
CA LEU A 639 -21.16 14.34 -7.03
C LEU A 639 -22.50 15.02 -7.29
N THR A 640 -23.61 14.30 -7.07
CA THR A 640 -24.95 14.85 -7.19
C THR A 640 -25.20 15.96 -6.17
N ALA A 641 -24.74 15.78 -4.92
CA ALA A 641 -24.87 16.82 -3.88
C ALA A 641 -24.16 18.10 -4.31
N LEU A 642 -22.96 18.01 -4.88
CA LEU A 642 -22.23 19.15 -5.42
C LEU A 642 -22.96 19.77 -6.62
N ALA A 643 -23.42 18.96 -7.58
CA ALA A 643 -24.11 19.47 -8.77
C ALA A 643 -25.40 20.21 -8.42
N LEU A 644 -26.21 19.68 -7.50
CA LEU A 644 -27.44 20.33 -6.99
C LEU A 644 -27.13 21.62 -6.22
N ALA A 645 -26.10 21.60 -5.37
CA ALA A 645 -25.67 22.81 -4.66
C ALA A 645 -25.22 23.90 -5.64
N ARG A 646 -24.48 23.54 -6.68
CA ARG A 646 -24.02 24.45 -7.74
C ARG A 646 -25.14 24.96 -8.64
N SER A 647 -26.19 24.16 -8.88
CA SER A 647 -27.33 24.56 -9.70
C SER A 647 -28.35 25.45 -8.93
N GLY A 648 -28.25 25.52 -7.61
CA GLY A 648 -29.18 26.26 -6.74
C GLY A 648 -30.37 25.42 -6.26
N ASP A 649 -30.38 24.10 -6.48
CA ASP A 649 -31.42 23.19 -5.99
C ASP A 649 -31.20 22.87 -4.50
N THR A 650 -31.30 23.90 -3.66
CA THR A 650 -30.87 23.91 -2.25
C THR A 650 -31.50 22.80 -1.42
N ALA A 651 -32.81 22.55 -1.57
CA ALA A 651 -33.50 21.57 -0.74
C ALA A 651 -33.03 20.12 -0.99
N GLU A 652 -32.88 19.75 -2.27
CA GLU A 652 -32.39 18.40 -2.64
C GLU A 652 -30.91 18.23 -2.29
N ALA A 653 -30.10 19.27 -2.50
CA ALA A 653 -28.69 19.26 -2.11
C ALA A 653 -28.53 19.07 -0.59
N GLN A 654 -29.27 19.83 0.24
CA GLN A 654 -29.22 19.71 1.70
C GLN A 654 -29.67 18.34 2.19
N ALA A 655 -30.71 17.76 1.58
CA ALA A 655 -31.18 16.42 1.94
C ALA A 655 -30.11 15.36 1.67
N LEU A 656 -29.45 15.46 0.53
CA LEU A 656 -28.41 14.50 0.13
C LEU A 656 -27.11 14.69 0.93
N ILE A 657 -26.72 15.93 1.24
CA ILE A 657 -25.63 16.26 2.15
C ILE A 657 -25.86 15.62 3.52
N HIS A 658 -27.08 15.79 4.06
CA HIS A 658 -27.44 15.22 5.36
C HIS A 658 -27.43 13.68 5.35
N GLU A 659 -27.94 13.06 4.27
CA GLU A 659 -27.87 11.61 4.09
C GLU A 659 -26.42 11.10 4.10
N LEU A 660 -25.51 11.72 3.33
CA LEU A 660 -24.10 11.35 3.25
C LEU A 660 -23.38 11.55 4.58
N GLU A 661 -23.67 12.64 5.30
CA GLU A 661 -23.08 12.96 6.60
C GLU A 661 -23.37 11.87 7.64
N ILE A 662 -24.60 11.35 7.65
CA ILE A 662 -25.04 10.28 8.57
C ILE A 662 -24.56 8.90 8.11
N ALA A 663 -24.64 8.63 6.81
CA ALA A 663 -24.32 7.31 6.27
C ALA A 663 -22.81 6.99 6.33
N TYR A 664 -21.94 8.02 6.21
CA TYR A 664 -20.49 7.86 6.09
C TYR A 664 -19.70 8.70 7.10
N PRO A 665 -19.95 8.56 8.41
CA PRO A 665 -19.38 9.43 9.45
C PRO A 665 -17.84 9.30 9.59
N SER A 666 -17.26 8.18 9.18
CA SER A 666 -15.81 7.91 9.22
C SER A 666 -15.11 8.24 7.92
N ASN A 667 -15.85 8.53 6.84
CA ASN A 667 -15.24 8.70 5.52
C ASN A 667 -14.55 10.08 5.44
N THR A 668 -13.23 10.06 5.35
CA THR A 668 -12.39 11.25 5.37
C THR A 668 -12.72 12.22 4.24
N LEU A 669 -12.81 11.73 3.00
CA LEU A 669 -13.04 12.59 1.84
C LEU A 669 -14.47 13.11 1.78
N ILE A 670 -15.47 12.32 2.18
CA ILE A 670 -16.84 12.81 2.30
C ILE A 670 -16.91 13.93 3.34
N GLN A 671 -16.44 13.67 4.56
CA GLN A 671 -16.60 14.58 5.69
C GLN A 671 -15.76 15.85 5.57
N PHE A 672 -14.57 15.77 4.98
CA PHE A 672 -13.63 16.88 4.97
C PHE A 672 -13.36 17.48 3.59
N PHE A 673 -13.86 16.87 2.51
CA PHE A 673 -13.66 17.39 1.16
C PHE A 673 -14.99 17.63 0.42
N TRP A 674 -15.81 16.58 0.18
CA TRP A 674 -17.03 16.71 -0.63
C TRP A 674 -18.13 17.48 0.06
N LEU A 675 -18.48 17.14 1.31
CA LEU A 675 -19.54 17.84 2.05
C LEU A 675 -19.19 19.31 2.32
N PRO A 676 -17.98 19.68 2.77
CA PRO A 676 -17.58 21.08 2.88
C PRO A 676 -17.70 21.84 1.57
N THR A 677 -17.33 21.23 0.45
CA THR A 677 -17.41 21.85 -0.88
C THR A 677 -18.87 22.11 -1.29
N ALA A 678 -19.74 21.11 -1.11
CA ALA A 678 -21.16 21.25 -1.43
C ALA A 678 -21.88 22.25 -0.50
N LYS A 679 -21.57 22.24 0.81
CA LYS A 679 -22.09 23.22 1.78
C LYS A 679 -21.66 24.64 1.41
N ALA A 680 -20.40 24.84 1.10
CA ALA A 680 -19.90 26.16 0.67
C ALA A 680 -20.51 26.63 -0.65
N ALA A 681 -20.79 25.71 -1.56
CA ALA A 681 -21.49 26.04 -2.81
C ALA A 681 -22.92 26.53 -2.56
N LEU A 682 -23.62 25.98 -1.56
CA LEU A 682 -24.94 26.50 -1.11
C LEU A 682 -24.83 27.88 -0.51
N GLU A 683 -23.83 28.14 0.34
CA GLU A 683 -23.61 29.45 0.97
C GLU A 683 -23.23 30.55 -0.05
N LEU A 684 -22.57 30.17 -1.13
CA LEU A 684 -22.28 31.09 -2.25
C LEU A 684 -23.57 31.69 -2.82
N GLY A 685 -24.66 30.92 -2.89
CA GLY A 685 -25.99 31.39 -3.25
C GLY A 685 -26.71 32.17 -2.15
N GLY A 686 -26.43 31.88 -0.87
CA GLY A 686 -27.00 32.49 0.33
C GLY A 686 -26.32 33.76 0.80
N GLY A 687 -25.10 34.06 0.33
CA GLY A 687 -24.38 35.31 0.61
C GLY A 687 -23.53 35.33 1.89
N ASP A 688 -23.40 34.20 2.63
CA ASP A 688 -22.49 34.09 3.78
C ASP A 688 -21.09 33.59 3.36
N ALA A 689 -20.26 34.54 2.94
CA ALA A 689 -18.93 34.27 2.47
C ALA A 689 -17.98 33.72 3.56
N GLU A 690 -18.13 34.20 4.80
CA GLU A 690 -17.26 33.76 5.90
C GLU A 690 -17.58 32.32 6.32
N ALA A 691 -18.84 31.93 6.37
CA ALA A 691 -19.28 30.56 6.62
C ALA A 691 -18.78 29.62 5.50
N ALA A 692 -18.92 30.01 4.24
CA ALA A 692 -18.43 29.23 3.10
C ALA A 692 -16.91 29.03 3.14
N VAL A 693 -16.14 30.08 3.45
CA VAL A 693 -14.67 29.97 3.59
C VAL A 693 -14.30 29.05 4.75
N ALA A 694 -14.99 29.18 5.90
CA ALA A 694 -14.73 28.31 7.07
C ALA A 694 -14.99 26.82 6.76
N GLU A 695 -16.04 26.51 6.01
CA GLU A 695 -16.28 25.13 5.54
C GLU A 695 -15.16 24.64 4.62
N LEU A 696 -14.74 25.43 3.64
CA LEU A 696 -13.70 25.05 2.68
C LEU A 696 -12.29 24.92 3.29
N GLN A 697 -12.04 25.50 4.46
CA GLN A 697 -10.79 25.27 5.19
C GLN A 697 -10.58 23.79 5.56
N LYS A 698 -11.66 23.04 5.76
CA LYS A 698 -11.59 21.59 6.05
C LYS A 698 -11.04 20.80 4.88
N ALA A 699 -11.28 21.25 3.65
CA ALA A 699 -10.81 20.58 2.43
C ALA A 699 -9.33 20.84 2.09
N THR A 700 -8.73 21.88 2.68
CA THR A 700 -7.37 22.34 2.33
C THR A 700 -6.30 21.24 2.34
N PRO A 701 -6.27 20.26 3.27
CA PRO A 701 -5.29 19.18 3.26
C PRO A 701 -5.40 18.25 2.05
N TYR A 702 -6.56 18.18 1.41
CA TYR A 702 -6.89 17.19 0.37
C TYR A 702 -6.96 17.79 -1.04
N GLU A 703 -6.83 19.11 -1.19
CA GLU A 703 -7.02 19.84 -2.45
C GLU A 703 -6.02 19.46 -3.55
N LEU A 704 -4.84 18.97 -3.18
CA LEU A 704 -3.83 18.48 -4.10
C LEU A 704 -3.88 16.96 -4.27
N GLY A 705 -4.89 16.32 -3.70
CA GLY A 705 -5.10 14.87 -3.84
C GLY A 705 -5.51 14.49 -5.26
N GLN A 706 -5.40 13.21 -5.53
CA GLN A 706 -5.92 12.60 -6.76
C GLN A 706 -7.27 11.95 -6.42
N GLY A 707 -8.26 12.08 -7.30
CA GLY A 707 -9.49 11.30 -7.17
C GLY A 707 -9.19 9.81 -7.37
N SER A 708 -9.71 8.97 -6.48
CA SER A 708 -9.56 7.51 -6.56
C SER A 708 -10.31 6.89 -7.72
N ASN A 709 -11.22 7.61 -8.33
CA ASN A 709 -12.18 7.05 -9.26
C ASN A 709 -11.94 7.46 -10.70
N LEU A 710 -12.43 6.60 -11.61
CA LEU A 710 -12.49 6.72 -13.06
C LEU A 710 -13.15 8.01 -13.56
N SER A 711 -13.74 8.79 -12.68
CA SER A 711 -14.32 10.08 -12.96
C SER A 711 -13.24 11.16 -12.95
N ASN A 712 -13.02 11.82 -14.07
CA ASN A 712 -12.11 12.95 -14.24
C ASN A 712 -12.56 14.21 -13.48
N ILE A 713 -13.06 14.05 -12.25
CA ILE A 713 -13.38 15.18 -11.40
C ILE A 713 -12.11 15.65 -10.72
N SER A 714 -11.79 16.90 -10.95
CA SER A 714 -10.64 17.53 -10.32
C SER A 714 -10.86 17.76 -8.82
N ASN A 715 -9.90 17.36 -8.01
CA ASN A 715 -9.83 17.72 -6.60
C ASN A 715 -9.65 19.22 -6.36
N MET A 716 -9.64 20.04 -7.40
CA MET A 716 -9.58 21.50 -7.31
C MET A 716 -10.96 22.19 -7.13
N TYR A 717 -12.07 21.46 -7.00
CA TYR A 717 -13.38 22.05 -6.75
C TYR A 717 -13.44 22.91 -5.49
N PRO A 718 -12.91 22.50 -4.31
CA PRO A 718 -12.90 23.39 -3.14
C PRO A 718 -12.16 24.72 -3.40
N VAL A 719 -11.04 24.67 -4.10
CA VAL A 719 -10.23 25.83 -4.49
C VAL A 719 -11.04 26.74 -5.42
N TYR A 720 -11.71 26.16 -6.41
CA TYR A 720 -12.53 26.91 -7.36
C TYR A 720 -13.72 27.60 -6.67
N VAL A 721 -14.47 26.87 -5.84
CA VAL A 721 -15.59 27.41 -5.06
C VAL A 721 -15.12 28.51 -4.11
N ARG A 722 -13.99 28.32 -3.41
CA ARG A 722 -13.42 29.33 -2.49
C ARG A 722 -13.02 30.60 -3.24
N GLY A 723 -12.43 30.45 -4.41
CA GLY A 723 -12.13 31.59 -5.31
C GLY A 723 -13.40 32.35 -5.69
N GLN A 724 -14.50 31.66 -6.01
CA GLN A 724 -15.79 32.29 -6.30
C GLN A 724 -16.40 32.97 -5.08
N VAL A 725 -16.30 32.37 -3.90
CA VAL A 725 -16.74 33.00 -2.63
C VAL A 725 -15.97 34.31 -2.39
N TYR A 726 -14.65 34.30 -2.58
CA TYR A 726 -13.86 35.52 -2.46
C TYR A 726 -14.25 36.58 -3.51
N LEU A 727 -14.53 36.18 -4.77
CA LEU A 727 -15.03 37.12 -5.78
C LEU A 727 -16.36 37.78 -5.36
N SER A 728 -17.33 36.99 -4.89
CA SER A 728 -18.62 37.50 -4.46
C SER A 728 -18.53 38.46 -3.25
N ALA A 729 -17.55 38.21 -2.38
CA ALA A 729 -17.26 39.02 -1.21
C ALA A 729 -16.38 40.25 -1.49
N GLY A 730 -15.97 40.49 -2.73
CA GLY A 730 -15.09 41.61 -3.08
C GLY A 730 -13.63 41.43 -2.61
N ARG A 731 -13.25 40.21 -2.24
CA ARG A 731 -11.90 39.82 -1.78
C ARG A 731 -11.05 39.40 -2.99
N TRP A 732 -10.82 40.33 -3.89
CA TRP A 732 -10.27 40.09 -5.22
C TRP A 732 -8.85 39.47 -5.22
N ARG A 733 -8.00 39.87 -4.25
CA ARG A 733 -6.63 39.35 -4.14
C ARG A 733 -6.61 37.88 -3.72
N GLU A 734 -7.45 37.55 -2.75
CA GLU A 734 -7.60 36.15 -2.31
C GLU A 734 -8.20 35.30 -3.42
N ALA A 735 -9.20 35.79 -4.12
CA ALA A 735 -9.78 35.14 -5.28
C ALA A 735 -8.73 34.84 -6.36
N ALA A 736 -7.89 35.83 -6.69
CA ALA A 736 -6.79 35.65 -7.63
C ALA A 736 -5.80 34.56 -7.18
N GLY A 737 -5.50 34.49 -5.88
CA GLY A 737 -4.65 33.44 -5.31
C GLY A 737 -5.20 32.02 -5.52
N GLU A 738 -6.52 31.85 -5.28
CA GLU A 738 -7.17 30.55 -5.46
C GLU A 738 -7.21 30.13 -6.94
N PHE A 739 -7.64 31.00 -7.84
CA PHE A 739 -7.67 30.64 -9.27
C PHE A 739 -6.27 30.44 -9.86
N LYS A 740 -5.28 31.20 -9.37
CA LYS A 740 -3.88 30.96 -9.74
C LYS A 740 -3.41 29.57 -9.30
N LYS A 741 -3.79 29.11 -8.11
CA LYS A 741 -3.48 27.76 -7.63
C LYS A 741 -3.98 26.68 -8.60
N ILE A 742 -5.19 26.86 -9.17
CA ILE A 742 -5.75 25.94 -10.17
C ILE A 742 -4.92 26.00 -11.48
N VAL A 743 -4.57 27.17 -11.95
CA VAL A 743 -3.79 27.38 -13.19
C VAL A 743 -2.39 26.78 -13.07
N ASP A 744 -1.76 26.93 -11.90
CA ASP A 744 -0.40 26.44 -11.64
C ASP A 744 -0.34 24.91 -11.50
N ASN A 745 -1.44 24.25 -11.13
CA ASN A 745 -1.52 22.79 -10.93
C ASN A 745 -2.24 22.08 -12.09
N SER A 746 -1.81 22.36 -13.31
CA SER A 746 -2.41 21.78 -14.52
C SER A 746 -2.34 20.23 -14.57
N GLY A 747 -1.35 19.62 -13.93
CA GLY A 747 -1.22 18.18 -13.82
C GLY A 747 -2.31 17.51 -12.96
N ILE A 748 -2.86 18.24 -11.96
CA ILE A 748 -3.99 17.79 -11.13
C ILE A 748 -5.30 18.06 -11.86
N VAL A 749 -5.45 19.26 -12.43
CA VAL A 749 -6.68 19.70 -13.10
C VAL A 749 -6.91 18.96 -14.42
N GLN A 750 -5.84 18.69 -15.14
CA GLN A 750 -5.86 18.07 -16.46
C GLN A 750 -6.89 18.71 -17.40
N ASN A 751 -7.74 17.91 -18.03
CA ASN A 751 -8.77 18.34 -18.98
C ASN A 751 -10.11 18.72 -18.33
N ASN A 752 -10.17 18.84 -17.00
CA ASN A 752 -11.38 19.32 -16.34
C ASN A 752 -11.64 20.80 -16.73
N ILE A 753 -12.89 21.13 -16.97
CA ILE A 753 -13.32 22.47 -17.41
C ILE A 753 -12.85 23.60 -16.46
N LEU A 754 -12.66 23.28 -15.16
CA LEU A 754 -12.18 24.23 -14.15
C LEU A 754 -10.82 24.86 -14.55
N GLY A 755 -9.98 24.12 -15.25
CA GLY A 755 -8.70 24.63 -15.74
C GLY A 755 -8.83 25.77 -16.73
N ALA A 756 -9.84 25.73 -17.62
CA ALA A 756 -10.16 26.85 -18.51
C ALA A 756 -10.86 27.99 -17.77
N LEU A 757 -11.85 27.65 -16.95
CA LEU A 757 -12.66 28.65 -16.21
C LEU A 757 -11.85 29.41 -15.17
N ALA A 758 -10.86 28.77 -14.54
CA ALA A 758 -9.97 29.44 -13.58
C ALA A 758 -9.18 30.59 -14.22
N ARG A 759 -8.76 30.46 -15.49
CA ARG A 759 -8.10 31.55 -16.22
C ARG A 759 -9.01 32.74 -16.41
N LEU A 760 -10.29 32.52 -16.76
CA LEU A 760 -11.27 33.57 -16.86
C LEU A 760 -11.51 34.28 -15.52
N GLN A 761 -11.70 33.47 -14.47
CA GLN A 761 -11.96 33.99 -13.12
C GLN A 761 -10.73 34.72 -12.55
N LEU A 762 -9.53 34.24 -12.83
CA LEU A 762 -8.29 34.91 -12.48
C LEU A 762 -8.19 36.29 -13.16
N GLY A 763 -8.48 36.34 -14.46
CA GLY A 763 -8.53 37.63 -15.19
C GLY A 763 -9.56 38.59 -14.61
N ARG A 764 -10.74 38.12 -14.18
CA ARG A 764 -11.75 38.91 -13.48
C ARG A 764 -11.25 39.48 -12.15
N ALA A 765 -10.60 38.62 -11.34
CA ALA A 765 -10.05 39.02 -10.05
C ALA A 765 -8.94 40.05 -10.20
N GLU A 766 -8.03 39.86 -11.17
CA GLU A 766 -6.93 40.78 -11.47
C GLU A 766 -7.45 42.13 -11.99
N ALA A 767 -8.45 42.14 -12.88
CA ALA A 767 -9.09 43.34 -13.36
C ALA A 767 -9.69 44.16 -12.19
N ALA A 768 -10.32 43.47 -11.25
CA ALA A 768 -10.92 44.10 -10.06
C ALA A 768 -9.88 44.65 -9.08
N THR A 769 -8.68 44.11 -9.03
CA THR A 769 -7.54 44.64 -8.24
C THR A 769 -6.80 45.78 -8.95
N GLY A 770 -7.10 46.05 -10.22
CA GLY A 770 -6.42 47.02 -11.04
C GLY A 770 -5.17 46.50 -11.74
N ASP A 771 -4.88 45.20 -11.65
CA ASP A 771 -3.82 44.57 -12.45
C ASP A 771 -4.31 44.29 -13.89
N VAL A 772 -4.31 45.35 -14.68
CA VAL A 772 -4.72 45.29 -16.10
C VAL A 772 -3.81 44.36 -16.94
N VAL A 773 -2.53 44.28 -16.61
CA VAL A 773 -1.59 43.46 -17.36
C VAL A 773 -1.86 41.96 -17.11
N GLY A 774 -1.99 41.57 -15.88
CA GLY A 774 -2.38 40.19 -15.50
C GLY A 774 -3.74 39.81 -16.08
N ALA A 775 -4.74 40.68 -15.90
CA ALA A 775 -6.08 40.50 -16.43
C ALA A 775 -6.07 40.26 -17.96
N ARG A 776 -5.39 41.10 -18.73
CA ARG A 776 -5.26 40.92 -20.20
C ARG A 776 -4.61 39.59 -20.57
N LYS A 777 -3.59 39.19 -19.83
CA LYS A 777 -2.90 37.90 -20.05
C LYS A 777 -3.91 36.75 -19.87
N HIS A 778 -4.58 36.66 -18.73
CA HIS A 778 -5.41 35.50 -18.41
C HIS A 778 -6.74 35.46 -19.17
N TYR A 779 -7.35 36.62 -19.46
CA TYR A 779 -8.45 36.69 -20.44
C TYR A 779 -8.00 36.24 -21.83
N GLY A 780 -6.79 36.69 -22.28
CA GLY A 780 -6.24 36.29 -23.57
C GLY A 780 -6.00 34.77 -23.65
N GLU A 781 -5.45 34.17 -22.60
CA GLU A 781 -5.27 32.71 -22.49
C GLU A 781 -6.62 31.96 -22.56
N PHE A 782 -7.62 32.40 -21.79
CA PHE A 782 -8.96 31.81 -21.87
C PHE A 782 -9.57 31.92 -23.28
N LEU A 783 -9.53 33.11 -23.88
CA LEU A 783 -10.09 33.32 -25.22
C LEU A 783 -9.32 32.56 -26.31
N ALA A 784 -8.04 32.32 -26.13
CA ALA A 784 -7.23 31.48 -27.01
C ALA A 784 -7.62 29.98 -26.89
N LEU A 785 -7.88 29.51 -25.68
CA LEU A 785 -8.39 28.16 -25.44
C LEU A 785 -9.78 28.00 -26.08
N TRP A 786 -10.65 29.00 -25.91
CA TRP A 786 -12.04 28.99 -26.39
C TRP A 786 -12.21 29.61 -27.78
N LYS A 787 -11.14 29.66 -28.61
CA LYS A 787 -11.23 30.20 -29.98
C LYS A 787 -12.22 29.48 -30.88
N ASP A 788 -12.31 28.15 -30.71
CA ASP A 788 -13.18 27.24 -31.46
C ASP A 788 -14.41 26.82 -30.64
N ALA A 789 -14.73 27.53 -29.54
CA ALA A 789 -15.87 27.26 -28.69
C ALA A 789 -17.20 27.58 -29.39
N ASP A 790 -18.30 27.00 -28.89
CA ASP A 790 -19.62 27.30 -29.39
C ASP A 790 -19.97 28.79 -29.21
N ALA A 791 -20.27 29.48 -30.30
CA ALA A 791 -20.38 30.96 -30.34
C ALA A 791 -21.57 31.51 -29.54
N ASP A 792 -22.54 30.68 -29.21
CA ASP A 792 -23.74 31.06 -28.47
C ASP A 792 -23.58 30.99 -26.94
N VAL A 793 -22.51 30.39 -26.43
CA VAL A 793 -22.25 30.25 -25.00
C VAL A 793 -22.23 31.62 -24.30
N PRO A 794 -23.10 31.87 -23.30
CA PRO A 794 -23.18 33.16 -22.63
C PRO A 794 -21.86 33.60 -21.99
N LEU A 795 -21.17 32.65 -21.37
CA LEU A 795 -19.88 32.90 -20.72
C LEU A 795 -18.81 33.43 -21.69
N LEU A 796 -18.73 32.89 -22.91
CA LEU A 796 -17.79 33.36 -23.94
C LEU A 796 -18.11 34.81 -24.38
N LYS A 797 -19.40 35.13 -24.53
CA LYS A 797 -19.84 36.48 -24.90
C LYS A 797 -19.47 37.48 -23.81
N SER A 798 -19.70 37.14 -22.55
CA SER A 798 -19.32 37.96 -21.38
C SER A 798 -17.81 38.17 -21.36
N ALA A 799 -17.02 37.10 -21.46
CA ALA A 799 -15.56 37.19 -21.43
C ALA A 799 -14.99 38.09 -22.53
N ARG A 800 -15.53 38.01 -23.76
CA ARG A 800 -15.14 38.90 -24.86
C ARG A 800 -15.47 40.36 -24.59
N SER A 801 -16.65 40.63 -24.03
CA SER A 801 -17.07 42.00 -23.65
C SER A 801 -16.23 42.56 -22.50
N GLU A 802 -15.92 41.75 -21.50
CA GLU A 802 -15.09 42.12 -20.36
C GLU A 802 -13.64 42.43 -20.84
N TYR A 803 -13.05 41.57 -21.65
CA TYR A 803 -11.72 41.77 -22.24
C TYR A 803 -11.62 43.05 -23.06
N ALA A 804 -12.65 43.32 -23.88
CA ALA A 804 -12.67 44.56 -24.71
C ALA A 804 -12.67 45.83 -23.87
N ARG A 805 -13.19 45.81 -22.62
CA ARG A 805 -13.17 46.98 -21.72
C ARG A 805 -11.81 47.23 -21.07
N LEU A 806 -10.91 46.29 -21.13
CA LEU A 806 -9.53 46.42 -20.63
C LEU A 806 -8.62 47.10 -21.65
N ASN A 807 -9.06 47.27 -22.89
CA ASN A 807 -8.38 47.99 -23.95
C ASN A 807 -8.85 49.47 -23.93
#